data_3a11c2bfa09d967ee9a0dd84df600bfa
#
_entry.id   3a11c2bfa09d967ee9a0dd84df600bfa
#
_cell.length_a   1.000
_cell.length_b   1.000
_cell.length_c   1.000
_cell.angle_alpha   90.00
_cell.angle_beta   90.00
_cell.angle_gamma   90.00
#
_symmetry.space_group_name_H-M   'P 1'
#
loop_
_entity.id
_entity.type
_entity.pdbx_description
1 polymer ?
#
loop_
_entity_poly.entity_id
_entity_poly.type
_entity_poly.pdbx_seq_one_letter_code
_entity_poly.pdbx_strand_id
1 'polypeptide(L)'
;MFGAALAAVCAVIVSLVAAPSAGAYSPTPGTIYQLPSNQACLKGRGNCAIYPKAAQLRNGQLVASFEQATVPASGSAVGETLPVYRSSDDGTSWQLVSQVQAPAYLSSDPQYAKYTSAWTNPYLYVLPQAVGSLSAGTLVMAAVVSGDDYYYLERKAADPNWTPSGDGDRRDMAIALYSSTDQGTTWSFLNIITGGGWQGGSAGNLGANIANANTNHQVDPVWEPYLMVYNGQLVAYYSDENDFTAYNSSTGALTADPANDTATDSLGQILAHRTWNGSSSSSWSSAVVDVTGTTVTTGGTKTEIGGGRPGMANVVPTSDGKWILTYEYWGGGDNVRYKVANDPLHFFSVGGTAGIGISTLPVSSGSGAVTQGGSPVIIRMPDGRLVYNAAGSGSVWINSTGSSSGTWTQFQTTVSGAYSRNLTYDANTGRVVILANQGTSTIINADIDFGRSQGTLYKIVNTLTGQVIGTHNNTTDANIGNGDTPDVRLENAGSASNAETQYWHITTKPNGVALLNESGGRAAELWGNNAVAGAQIGSWVDNTSTALWTMVQLANGNVQFRSTGNTSLYLTGASAGANLTLQTATGNGSQEWQLVAANAGTIAGSARSLTNVNTGTCLDDYQGNTANGASVDLWSCTGGTLQQFTVTSVGNGQYTLKNVNSGTCLDDYQSGIANGTVADLWTCNGGANQNWSFIPVNGGNYLIVNQASGLCLDDPSFNKTNGVLVDLWTCNGGTNQQWHF
;
A
#
# COMPACT_ATOMS: atom_id res chain seq x y z
N MET A 1 67.27 -40.88 -20.50
CA MET A 1 66.20 -41.61 -19.78
C MET A 1 65.24 -40.64 -19.30
N PHE A 2 64.03 -40.72 -19.80
CA PHE A 2 62.96 -39.74 -19.57
C PHE A 2 62.33 -39.91 -18.16
N GLY A 3 62.24 -38.83 -17.38
CA GLY A 3 61.48 -38.78 -16.15
C GLY A 3 60.20 -37.98 -16.40
N ALA A 4 59.03 -38.61 -16.32
CA ALA A 4 57.74 -38.00 -16.47
C ALA A 4 57.33 -37.31 -15.14
N ALA A 5 57.05 -36.02 -15.19
CA ALA A 5 56.44 -35.30 -14.10
C ALA A 5 54.94 -35.44 -14.17
N LEU A 6 54.35 -36.03 -13.11
CA LEU A 6 52.90 -36.16 -12.91
C LEU A 6 52.37 -34.84 -12.30
N ALA A 7 51.61 -34.08 -13.07
CA ALA A 7 50.87 -32.92 -12.54
C ALA A 7 49.57 -33.41 -11.92
N ALA A 8 49.43 -33.28 -10.60
CA ALA A 8 48.20 -33.54 -9.89
C ALA A 8 47.26 -32.33 -10.08
N VAL A 9 46.18 -32.53 -10.81
CA VAL A 9 45.05 -31.55 -10.88
C VAL A 9 44.18 -31.75 -9.66
N CYS A 10 44.26 -30.84 -8.70
CA CYS A 10 43.29 -30.75 -7.63
C CYS A 10 41.98 -30.17 -8.20
N ALA A 11 41.03 -31.05 -8.44
CA ALA A 11 39.64 -30.62 -8.69
C ALA A 11 39.01 -30.13 -7.36
N VAL A 12 38.87 -28.83 -7.24
CA VAL A 12 38.04 -28.24 -6.17
C VAL A 12 36.59 -28.48 -6.55
N ILE A 13 35.98 -29.46 -5.90
CA ILE A 13 34.51 -29.63 -5.95
C ILE A 13 33.90 -28.51 -5.14
N VAL A 14 33.48 -27.45 -5.80
CA VAL A 14 32.59 -26.45 -5.22
C VAL A 14 31.22 -27.12 -5.14
N SER A 15 30.85 -27.56 -3.94
CA SER A 15 29.48 -27.98 -3.63
C SER A 15 28.60 -26.73 -3.77
N LEU A 16 27.93 -26.59 -4.90
CA LEU A 16 26.77 -25.68 -4.99
C LEU A 16 25.74 -26.22 -4.01
N VAL A 17 25.68 -25.59 -2.84
CA VAL A 17 24.52 -25.70 -1.97
C VAL A 17 23.40 -25.02 -2.76
N ALA A 18 22.54 -25.83 -3.39
CA ALA A 18 21.30 -25.32 -3.96
C ALA A 18 20.58 -24.55 -2.82
N ALA A 19 20.36 -23.27 -3.03
CA ALA A 19 19.44 -22.54 -2.16
C ALA A 19 18.12 -23.32 -2.12
N PRO A 20 17.49 -23.47 -0.94
CA PRO A 20 16.20 -24.14 -0.87
C PRO A 20 15.29 -23.44 -1.89
N SER A 21 14.65 -24.22 -2.74
CA SER A 21 13.62 -23.71 -3.64
C SER A 21 12.58 -23.05 -2.74
N ALA A 22 12.50 -21.72 -2.79
CA ALA A 22 11.37 -21.02 -2.17
C ALA A 22 10.13 -21.66 -2.79
N GLY A 23 9.29 -22.26 -1.96
CA GLY A 23 8.04 -22.84 -2.39
C GLY A 23 7.24 -21.78 -3.15
N ALA A 24 6.61 -22.16 -4.24
CA ALA A 24 5.74 -21.27 -4.99
C ALA A 24 4.73 -20.67 -4.03
N TYR A 25 4.74 -19.35 -3.90
CA TYR A 25 3.78 -18.65 -3.07
C TYR A 25 2.39 -18.80 -3.69
N SER A 26 1.50 -19.43 -2.97
CA SER A 26 0.09 -19.49 -3.32
C SER A 26 -0.69 -18.71 -2.28
N PRO A 27 -1.33 -17.59 -2.64
CA PRO A 27 -2.10 -16.79 -1.68
C PRO A 27 -3.36 -17.55 -1.28
N THR A 28 -3.23 -18.45 -0.35
CA THR A 28 -4.38 -19.04 0.34
C THR A 28 -4.74 -18.12 1.50
N PRO A 29 -6.02 -17.78 1.70
CA PRO A 29 -6.42 -17.01 2.87
C PRO A 29 -5.90 -17.69 4.15
N GLY A 30 -5.08 -16.96 4.91
CA GLY A 30 -4.61 -17.36 6.23
C GLY A 30 -5.63 -16.95 7.31
N THR A 31 -5.50 -17.51 8.51
CA THR A 31 -6.33 -17.12 9.66
C THR A 31 -5.46 -16.41 10.69
N ILE A 32 -5.81 -15.15 10.99
CA ILE A 32 -5.18 -14.40 12.09
C ILE A 32 -5.81 -14.80 13.41
N TYR A 33 -7.14 -14.84 13.44
CA TYR A 33 -7.92 -15.15 14.61
C TYR A 33 -9.16 -15.97 14.25
N GLN A 34 -9.43 -16.96 15.06
CA GLN A 34 -10.68 -17.74 15.08
C GLN A 34 -11.18 -17.77 16.50
N LEU A 35 -12.45 -17.43 16.71
CA LEU A 35 -13.06 -17.54 18.03
C LEU A 35 -12.94 -18.98 18.53
N PRO A 36 -12.32 -19.22 19.71
CA PRO A 36 -12.23 -20.55 20.29
C PRO A 36 -13.61 -21.15 20.55
N SER A 37 -13.76 -22.43 20.33
CA SER A 37 -15.04 -23.15 20.49
C SER A 37 -15.63 -23.10 21.90
N ASN A 38 -14.80 -22.83 22.91
CA ASN A 38 -15.19 -22.67 24.32
C ASN A 38 -15.49 -21.19 24.69
N GLN A 39 -15.44 -20.27 23.77
CA GLN A 39 -15.78 -18.86 23.95
C GLN A 39 -17.05 -18.52 23.16
N ALA A 40 -17.72 -17.47 23.59
CA ALA A 40 -18.88 -16.94 22.91
C ALA A 40 -18.69 -15.46 22.58
N CYS A 41 -19.30 -15.02 21.47
CA CYS A 41 -19.46 -13.59 21.22
C CYS A 41 -20.24 -12.96 22.36
N LEU A 42 -19.94 -11.73 22.70
CA LEU A 42 -20.77 -10.93 23.58
C LEU A 42 -22.18 -10.89 22.98
N LYS A 43 -23.15 -11.33 23.74
CA LYS A 43 -24.52 -11.52 23.25
C LYS A 43 -25.10 -10.18 22.85
N GLY A 44 -25.69 -10.16 21.64
CA GLY A 44 -26.19 -8.95 21.05
C GLY A 44 -25.24 -8.28 20.07
N ARG A 45 -23.95 -8.63 20.07
CA ARG A 45 -23.03 -8.24 19.02
C ARG A 45 -23.26 -9.08 17.78
N GLY A 46 -23.48 -8.44 16.64
CA GLY A 46 -23.59 -9.13 15.33
C GLY A 46 -22.27 -9.80 14.94
N ASN A 47 -21.14 -9.20 15.33
CA ASN A 47 -19.80 -9.68 15.07
C ASN A 47 -18.98 -9.67 16.35
N CYS A 48 -18.20 -10.70 16.62
CA CYS A 48 -17.22 -10.69 17.70
C CYS A 48 -15.77 -10.51 17.23
N ALA A 49 -15.52 -10.46 15.94
CA ALA A 49 -14.23 -10.11 15.36
C ALA A 49 -14.47 -9.28 14.08
N ILE A 50 -14.18 -7.99 14.14
CA ILE A 50 -14.44 -7.04 13.06
C ILE A 50 -13.42 -5.88 13.10
N TYR A 51 -13.43 -5.00 12.11
CA TYR A 51 -12.56 -3.82 11.97
C TYR A 51 -11.06 -4.16 12.02
N PRO A 52 -10.57 -5.18 11.26
CA PRO A 52 -9.14 -5.45 11.24
C PRO A 52 -8.38 -4.30 10.61
N LYS A 53 -7.24 -3.96 11.22
CA LYS A 53 -6.24 -3.04 10.69
C LYS A 53 -4.86 -3.63 10.86
N ALA A 54 -3.97 -3.34 9.91
CA ALA A 54 -2.58 -3.76 9.97
C ALA A 54 -1.64 -2.61 9.61
N ALA A 55 -0.40 -2.73 10.03
CA ALA A 55 0.71 -1.87 9.64
C ALA A 55 1.99 -2.70 9.54
N GLN A 56 2.95 -2.24 8.74
CA GLN A 56 4.28 -2.84 8.71
C GLN A 56 5.24 -2.03 9.58
N LEU A 57 5.94 -2.72 10.46
CA LEU A 57 6.98 -2.16 11.31
C LEU A 57 8.27 -1.93 10.50
N ARG A 58 9.15 -1.06 11.00
CA ARG A 58 10.44 -0.78 10.34
C ARG A 58 11.38 -2.00 10.23
N ASN A 59 11.20 -2.98 11.10
CA ASN A 59 11.95 -4.24 11.03
C ASN A 59 11.36 -5.26 10.03
N GLY A 60 10.36 -4.84 9.26
CA GLY A 60 9.70 -5.67 8.25
C GLY A 60 8.54 -6.53 8.78
N GLN A 61 8.37 -6.68 10.09
CA GLN A 61 7.27 -7.45 10.64
C GLN A 61 5.92 -6.75 10.41
N LEU A 62 4.85 -7.53 10.26
CA LEU A 62 3.49 -7.02 10.20
C LEU A 62 2.86 -7.07 11.58
N VAL A 63 2.06 -6.06 11.92
CA VAL A 63 1.21 -6.04 13.11
C VAL A 63 -0.24 -5.88 12.69
N ALA A 64 -1.17 -6.52 13.40
CA ALA A 64 -2.60 -6.43 13.17
C ALA A 64 -3.36 -6.29 14.49
N SER A 65 -4.45 -5.53 14.46
CA SER A 65 -5.39 -5.41 15.57
C SER A 65 -6.81 -5.34 15.02
N PHE A 66 -7.79 -5.73 15.84
CA PHE A 66 -9.20 -5.75 15.46
C PHE A 66 -10.07 -5.67 16.72
N GLU A 67 -11.34 -5.34 16.56
CA GLU A 67 -12.31 -5.48 17.62
C GLU A 67 -12.52 -6.95 17.97
N GLN A 68 -12.43 -7.27 19.27
CA GLN A 68 -12.69 -8.60 19.82
C GLN A 68 -13.76 -8.52 20.90
N ALA A 69 -15.01 -8.63 20.48
CA ALA A 69 -16.14 -8.59 21.40
C ALA A 69 -16.51 -9.99 21.90
N THR A 70 -15.72 -10.51 22.83
CA THR A 70 -15.96 -11.80 23.47
C THR A 70 -16.47 -11.62 24.90
N VAL A 71 -17.25 -12.58 25.39
CA VAL A 71 -17.67 -12.60 26.79
C VAL A 71 -16.43 -12.73 27.66
N PRO A 72 -16.16 -11.77 28.56
CA PRO A 72 -15.05 -11.89 29.51
C PRO A 72 -15.19 -13.18 30.33
N ALA A 73 -14.06 -13.78 30.73
CA ALA A 73 -14.08 -14.88 31.67
C ALA A 73 -14.86 -14.44 32.93
N SER A 74 -15.69 -15.32 33.49
CA SER A 74 -16.55 -15.00 34.62
C SER A 74 -15.73 -14.39 35.76
N GLY A 75 -16.14 -13.22 36.26
CA GLY A 75 -15.47 -12.50 37.33
C GLY A 75 -14.41 -11.47 36.87
N SER A 76 -14.21 -11.27 35.60
CA SER A 76 -13.33 -10.20 35.11
C SER A 76 -14.03 -8.85 35.25
N ALA A 77 -13.44 -7.94 36.00
CA ALA A 77 -13.84 -6.54 36.09
C ALA A 77 -13.19 -5.66 34.98
N VAL A 78 -12.39 -6.29 34.15
CA VAL A 78 -11.68 -5.61 33.05
C VAL A 78 -12.63 -5.54 31.85
N GLY A 79 -12.85 -4.35 31.32
CA GLY A 79 -13.56 -4.12 30.08
C GLY A 79 -12.84 -4.74 28.87
N GLU A 80 -13.36 -4.53 27.70
CA GLU A 80 -12.74 -5.05 26.47
C GLU A 80 -11.33 -4.53 26.29
N THR A 81 -10.53 -5.32 25.62
CA THR A 81 -9.17 -5.00 25.20
C THR A 81 -9.04 -5.24 23.69
N LEU A 82 -8.09 -4.55 23.05
CA LEU A 82 -7.80 -4.76 21.64
C LEU A 82 -6.60 -5.69 21.48
N PRO A 83 -6.77 -6.86 20.86
CA PRO A 83 -5.66 -7.79 20.65
C PRO A 83 -4.69 -7.24 19.61
N VAL A 84 -3.39 -7.49 19.80
CA VAL A 84 -2.36 -7.18 18.84
C VAL A 84 -1.66 -8.47 18.42
N TYR A 85 -1.76 -8.80 17.16
CA TYR A 85 -1.08 -9.92 16.53
C TYR A 85 0.13 -9.44 15.75
N ARG A 86 1.15 -10.26 15.63
CA ARG A 86 2.36 -9.98 14.87
C ARG A 86 2.72 -11.16 13.99
N SER A 87 3.14 -10.85 12.76
CA SER A 87 3.72 -11.80 11.81
C SER A 87 5.17 -11.42 11.53
N SER A 88 6.06 -12.43 11.53
CA SER A 88 7.46 -12.30 11.12
C SER A 88 7.78 -13.00 9.81
N ASP A 89 6.76 -13.49 9.11
CA ASP A 89 6.82 -14.28 7.88
C ASP A 89 5.81 -13.77 6.85
N ASP A 90 5.71 -12.43 6.75
CA ASP A 90 4.95 -11.71 5.72
C ASP A 90 3.47 -12.12 5.66
N GLY A 91 2.87 -12.39 6.83
CA GLY A 91 1.46 -12.72 6.95
C GLY A 91 1.14 -14.22 6.85
N THR A 92 2.16 -15.09 6.70
CA THR A 92 1.94 -16.55 6.64
C THR A 92 1.46 -17.11 7.97
N SER A 93 2.00 -16.61 9.08
CA SER A 93 1.53 -16.95 10.43
C SER A 93 1.48 -15.72 11.33
N TRP A 94 0.60 -15.78 12.32
CA TRP A 94 0.35 -14.69 13.25
C TRP A 94 0.35 -15.16 14.69
N GLN A 95 0.94 -14.36 15.58
CA GLN A 95 1.01 -14.65 17.01
C GLN A 95 0.44 -13.48 17.80
N LEU A 96 -0.41 -13.76 18.78
CA LEU A 96 -0.88 -12.77 19.76
C LEU A 96 0.33 -12.31 20.60
N VAL A 97 0.62 -11.02 20.61
CA VAL A 97 1.76 -10.45 21.34
C VAL A 97 1.34 -9.59 22.52
N SER A 98 0.18 -8.96 22.45
CA SER A 98 -0.35 -8.14 23.55
C SER A 98 -1.86 -7.92 23.45
N GLN A 99 -2.41 -7.33 24.51
CA GLN A 99 -3.77 -6.83 24.59
C GLN A 99 -3.69 -5.36 25.03
N VAL A 100 -4.20 -4.43 24.21
CA VAL A 100 -4.21 -3.00 24.56
C VAL A 100 -5.31 -2.75 25.59
N GLN A 101 -4.91 -2.24 26.74
CA GLN A 101 -5.79 -1.94 27.86
C GLN A 101 -6.45 -0.57 27.70
N ALA A 102 -7.57 -0.39 28.37
CA ALA A 102 -8.26 0.88 28.45
C ALA A 102 -7.42 1.96 29.16
N PRO A 103 -7.66 3.26 28.90
CA PRO A 103 -6.96 4.35 29.58
C PRO A 103 -7.00 4.31 31.10
N ALA A 104 -8.09 3.82 31.70
CA ALA A 104 -8.22 3.66 33.14
C ALA A 104 -7.14 2.76 33.76
N TYR A 105 -6.63 1.80 33.01
CA TYR A 105 -5.59 0.87 33.46
C TYR A 105 -4.16 1.31 33.11
N LEU A 106 -4.01 2.17 32.12
CA LEU A 106 -2.72 2.63 31.61
C LEU A 106 -2.33 4.03 32.08
N SER A 107 -3.22 4.76 32.78
CA SER A 107 -2.98 6.10 33.24
C SER A 107 -3.24 6.24 34.74
N SER A 108 -2.37 6.97 35.43
CA SER A 108 -2.59 7.38 36.82
C SER A 108 -3.43 8.67 36.93
N ASP A 109 -3.77 9.30 35.82
CA ASP A 109 -4.57 10.55 35.82
C ASP A 109 -6.05 10.23 36.02
N PRO A 110 -6.68 10.73 37.11
CA PRO A 110 -8.08 10.46 37.41
C PRO A 110 -9.07 10.85 36.32
N GLN A 111 -8.75 11.83 35.48
CA GLN A 111 -9.64 12.24 34.38
C GLN A 111 -9.93 11.13 33.37
N TYR A 112 -9.05 10.10 33.28
CA TYR A 112 -9.20 8.99 32.35
C TYR A 112 -9.77 7.73 33.00
N ALA A 113 -10.05 7.76 34.31
CA ALA A 113 -10.57 6.62 35.06
C ALA A 113 -11.92 6.12 34.55
N LYS A 114 -12.67 6.98 33.89
CA LYS A 114 -13.96 6.64 33.29
C LYS A 114 -13.88 5.76 32.04
N TYR A 115 -12.74 5.71 31.37
CA TYR A 115 -12.54 4.90 30.15
C TYR A 115 -12.04 3.50 30.55
N THR A 116 -12.96 2.59 30.78
CA THR A 116 -12.69 1.26 31.34
C THR A 116 -12.56 0.17 30.27
N SER A 117 -12.93 0.46 29.01
CA SER A 117 -12.85 -0.44 27.85
C SER A 117 -12.05 0.18 26.71
N ALA A 118 -11.15 -0.60 26.10
CA ALA A 118 -10.58 -0.35 24.77
C ALA A 118 -11.38 -1.22 23.80
N TRP A 119 -12.34 -0.61 23.10
CA TRP A 119 -13.48 -1.32 22.58
C TRP A 119 -13.39 -1.67 21.11
N THR A 120 -13.26 -0.67 20.19
CA THR A 120 -13.47 -0.91 18.76
C THR A 120 -12.65 0.01 17.87
N ASN A 121 -12.76 -0.16 16.56
CA ASN A 121 -12.15 0.63 15.52
C ASN A 121 -10.64 0.92 15.73
N PRO A 122 -9.79 -0.07 16.05
CA PRO A 122 -8.36 0.20 16.16
C PRO A 122 -7.82 0.64 14.81
N TYR A 123 -6.96 1.64 14.80
CA TYR A 123 -6.19 2.07 13.63
C TYR A 123 -4.71 2.09 13.99
N LEU A 124 -3.93 1.23 13.35
CA LEU A 124 -2.49 1.10 13.54
C LEU A 124 -1.74 1.98 12.54
N TYR A 125 -0.76 2.74 13.03
CA TYR A 125 0.05 3.59 12.19
C TYR A 125 1.51 3.63 12.69
N VAL A 126 2.47 3.39 11.81
CA VAL A 126 3.89 3.52 12.11
C VAL A 126 4.34 4.91 11.69
N LEU A 127 4.85 5.70 12.60
CA LEU A 127 5.26 7.07 12.32
C LEU A 127 6.40 7.09 11.27
N PRO A 128 6.20 7.69 10.10
CA PRO A 128 7.25 7.75 9.07
C PRO A 128 8.38 8.71 9.48
N GLN A 129 8.08 9.68 10.31
CA GLN A 129 9.00 10.67 10.87
C GLN A 129 8.68 10.95 12.32
N ALA A 130 9.55 11.67 13.03
CA ALA A 130 9.26 12.10 14.40
C ALA A 130 8.09 13.10 14.44
N VAL A 131 7.25 12.98 15.47
CA VAL A 131 6.18 13.92 15.79
C VAL A 131 6.34 14.33 17.26
N GLY A 132 6.82 15.52 17.49
CA GLY A 132 7.14 16.01 18.83
C GLY A 132 8.10 15.08 19.57
N SER A 133 7.66 14.51 20.69
CA SER A 133 8.43 13.56 21.49
C SER A 133 8.43 12.14 20.97
N LEU A 134 7.57 11.81 20.00
CA LEU A 134 7.49 10.47 19.43
C LEU A 134 8.50 10.31 18.30
N SER A 135 9.38 9.34 18.42
CA SER A 135 10.38 9.04 17.39
C SER A 135 9.77 8.45 16.13
N ALA A 136 10.44 8.65 15.00
CA ALA A 136 10.12 7.93 13.79
C ALA A 136 10.20 6.41 14.01
N GLY A 137 9.22 5.65 13.49
CA GLY A 137 9.10 4.20 13.71
C GLY A 137 8.31 3.80 14.96
N THR A 138 7.91 4.76 15.81
CA THR A 138 6.96 4.48 16.89
C THR A 138 5.65 3.96 16.28
N LEU A 139 5.17 2.83 16.78
CA LEU A 139 3.84 2.32 16.44
C LEU A 139 2.81 3.06 17.30
N VAL A 140 1.84 3.70 16.66
CA VAL A 140 0.72 4.32 17.37
C VAL A 140 -0.58 3.60 17.01
N MET A 141 -1.54 3.62 17.93
CA MET A 141 -2.89 3.12 17.73
C MET A 141 -3.88 4.19 18.18
N ALA A 142 -4.81 4.54 17.29
CA ALA A 142 -6.01 5.24 17.67
C ALA A 142 -7.14 4.23 17.78
N ALA A 143 -7.97 4.33 18.80
CA ALA A 143 -9.08 3.40 18.98
C ALA A 143 -10.23 4.05 19.77
N VAL A 144 -11.44 3.57 19.55
CA VAL A 144 -12.60 3.97 20.35
C VAL A 144 -12.50 3.28 21.71
N VAL A 145 -12.57 4.08 22.74
CA VAL A 145 -12.65 3.68 24.16
C VAL A 145 -13.99 4.10 24.75
N SER A 146 -14.40 3.46 25.82
CA SER A 146 -15.65 3.78 26.50
C SER A 146 -15.57 3.56 27.99
N GLY A 147 -16.52 4.12 28.70
CA GLY A 147 -16.86 3.70 30.06
C GLY A 147 -17.63 2.38 30.08
N ASP A 148 -17.99 1.94 31.26
CA ASP A 148 -18.81 0.74 31.42
C ASP A 148 -20.14 0.90 30.71
N ASP A 149 -20.64 -0.19 30.18
CA ASP A 149 -22.00 -0.25 29.66
C ASP A 149 -22.99 -0.09 30.82
N TYR A 150 -23.46 1.14 30.97
CA TYR A 150 -24.34 1.53 32.10
C TYR A 150 -25.64 0.74 32.09
N TYR A 151 -26.27 0.63 30.93
CA TYR A 151 -27.54 -0.08 30.80
C TYR A 151 -27.35 -1.60 31.03
N TYR A 152 -26.27 -2.19 30.56
CA TYR A 152 -25.96 -3.57 30.88
C TYR A 152 -25.82 -3.81 32.37
N LEU A 153 -25.08 -2.96 33.06
CA LEU A 153 -24.86 -3.06 34.49
C LEU A 153 -26.16 -2.90 35.30
N GLU A 154 -26.99 -1.92 34.96
CA GLU A 154 -28.29 -1.73 35.61
C GLU A 154 -29.25 -2.92 35.42
N ARG A 155 -29.32 -3.41 34.17
CA ARG A 155 -30.18 -4.56 33.85
C ARG A 155 -29.75 -5.82 34.53
N LYS A 156 -28.44 -6.06 34.58
CA LYS A 156 -27.85 -7.21 35.31
C LYS A 156 -28.04 -7.10 36.79
N ALA A 157 -27.96 -5.95 37.38
CA ALA A 157 -28.24 -5.73 38.79
C ALA A 157 -29.73 -5.96 39.11
N ALA A 158 -30.65 -5.59 38.22
CA ALA A 158 -32.09 -5.80 38.39
C ALA A 158 -32.49 -7.26 38.10
N ASP A 159 -31.89 -7.91 37.12
CA ASP A 159 -32.10 -9.31 36.76
C ASP A 159 -30.80 -9.99 36.35
N PRO A 160 -30.19 -10.79 37.23
CA PRO A 160 -28.95 -11.48 36.89
C PRO A 160 -29.02 -12.41 35.66
N ASN A 161 -30.24 -12.86 35.31
CA ASN A 161 -30.47 -13.72 34.14
C ASN A 161 -30.70 -12.94 32.86
N TRP A 162 -30.91 -11.62 32.95
CA TRP A 162 -31.14 -10.79 31.78
C TRP A 162 -29.94 -10.91 30.80
N THR A 163 -30.24 -10.95 29.52
CA THR A 163 -29.21 -11.00 28.47
C THR A 163 -29.54 -9.93 27.44
N PRO A 164 -28.55 -9.12 27.01
CA PRO A 164 -28.78 -8.07 26.04
C PRO A 164 -29.26 -8.68 24.70
N SER A 165 -30.16 -7.98 24.03
CA SER A 165 -30.65 -8.33 22.70
C SER A 165 -29.84 -7.66 21.58
N GLY A 166 -28.87 -6.83 21.92
CA GLY A 166 -28.08 -6.04 20.97
C GLY A 166 -26.73 -5.64 21.55
N ASP A 167 -26.07 -4.75 20.84
CA ASP A 167 -24.81 -4.15 21.18
C ASP A 167 -25.00 -3.22 22.38
N GLY A 168 -24.52 -3.53 23.52
CA GLY A 168 -24.78 -2.75 24.74
C GLY A 168 -24.47 -1.26 24.55
N ASP A 169 -25.18 -0.43 25.28
CA ASP A 169 -24.94 1.02 25.26
C ASP A 169 -23.69 1.35 26.02
N ARG A 170 -22.85 2.11 25.35
CA ARG A 170 -21.60 2.59 25.91
C ARG A 170 -21.72 4.05 26.30
N ARG A 171 -21.22 4.39 27.47
CA ARG A 171 -21.07 5.77 27.91
C ARG A 171 -19.62 6.24 27.82
N ASP A 172 -19.43 7.52 27.90
CA ASP A 172 -18.10 8.15 27.91
C ASP A 172 -17.25 7.76 26.71
N MET A 173 -17.86 7.64 25.52
CA MET A 173 -17.12 7.27 24.34
C MET A 173 -16.12 8.34 23.93
N ALA A 174 -14.94 7.92 23.51
CA ALA A 174 -13.89 8.80 23.02
C ALA A 174 -12.97 8.04 22.08
N ILE A 175 -12.15 8.77 21.33
CA ILE A 175 -11.03 8.18 20.58
C ILE A 175 -9.76 8.44 21.36
N ALA A 176 -9.10 7.37 21.79
CA ALA A 176 -7.85 7.39 22.53
C ALA A 176 -6.66 7.13 21.59
N LEU A 177 -5.52 7.74 21.90
CA LEU A 177 -4.24 7.51 21.26
C LEU A 177 -3.30 6.77 22.18
N TYR A 178 -2.68 5.72 21.66
CA TYR A 178 -1.67 4.90 22.34
C TYR A 178 -0.38 4.87 21.53
N SER A 179 0.73 4.54 22.20
CA SER A 179 2.01 4.28 21.54
C SER A 179 2.71 3.04 22.08
N SER A 180 3.47 2.42 21.19
CA SER A 180 4.39 1.32 21.48
C SER A 180 5.74 1.60 20.84
N THR A 181 6.82 1.43 21.61
CA THR A 181 8.21 1.54 21.14
C THR A 181 8.90 0.19 21.03
N ASP A 182 8.20 -0.91 21.38
CA ASP A 182 8.69 -2.27 21.41
C ASP A 182 7.88 -3.20 20.48
N GLN A 183 7.48 -2.66 19.32
CA GLN A 183 6.84 -3.42 18.24
C GLN A 183 5.46 -3.99 18.63
N GLY A 184 4.70 -3.27 19.44
CA GLY A 184 3.37 -3.66 19.86
C GLY A 184 3.33 -4.61 21.05
N THR A 185 4.45 -4.88 21.73
CA THR A 185 4.52 -5.77 22.89
C THR A 185 3.96 -5.09 24.14
N THR A 186 4.29 -3.82 24.36
CA THR A 186 3.72 -3.00 25.43
C THR A 186 3.16 -1.70 24.88
N TRP A 187 2.20 -1.12 25.58
CA TRP A 187 1.47 0.06 25.16
C TRP A 187 1.40 1.09 26.28
N SER A 188 1.56 2.33 25.90
CA SER A 188 1.33 3.49 26.77
C SER A 188 0.15 4.30 26.22
N PHE A 189 -0.79 4.65 27.09
CA PHE A 189 -1.82 5.63 26.77
C PHE A 189 -1.18 7.02 26.68
N LEU A 190 -1.45 7.77 25.61
CA LEU A 190 -0.93 9.11 25.40
C LEU A 190 -1.94 10.19 25.79
N ASN A 191 -3.07 10.20 25.09
CA ASN A 191 -4.13 11.21 25.29
C ASN A 191 -5.43 10.80 24.61
N ILE A 192 -6.46 11.64 24.77
CA ILE A 192 -7.72 11.56 24.04
C ILE A 192 -7.66 12.50 22.84
N ILE A 193 -7.91 11.98 21.64
CA ILE A 193 -7.96 12.74 20.38
C ILE A 193 -9.21 13.61 20.36
N THR A 194 -10.38 13.01 20.64
CA THR A 194 -11.65 13.67 20.72
C THR A 194 -12.58 12.91 21.66
N GLY A 195 -13.41 13.63 22.38
CA GLY A 195 -14.47 13.07 23.21
C GLY A 195 -15.80 13.11 22.48
N GLY A 196 -16.55 12.06 22.64
CA GLY A 196 -17.97 11.97 22.38
C GLY A 196 -18.69 11.67 23.69
N GLY A 197 -19.80 10.98 23.60
CA GLY A 197 -20.62 10.68 24.77
C GLY A 197 -21.16 9.26 24.76
N TRP A 198 -22.43 9.11 24.50
CA TRP A 198 -23.16 7.88 24.66
C TRP A 198 -23.59 7.28 23.33
N GLN A 199 -23.27 6.00 23.14
CA GLN A 199 -23.83 5.21 22.04
C GLN A 199 -25.29 4.84 22.38
N GLY A 200 -26.18 5.78 22.24
CA GLY A 200 -27.61 5.56 22.37
C GLY A 200 -28.31 5.93 21.08
N GLY A 201 -29.48 6.33 21.01
CA GLY A 201 -30.26 6.92 19.93
C GLY A 201 -29.89 6.60 18.47
N SER A 202 -28.67 6.82 18.07
CA SER A 202 -28.18 6.63 16.71
C SER A 202 -27.72 5.20 16.37
N ALA A 203 -27.48 4.35 17.34
CA ALA A 203 -26.91 3.01 17.15
C ALA A 203 -27.91 1.93 16.73
N GLY A 204 -29.03 2.29 16.18
CA GLY A 204 -30.02 1.35 15.62
C GLY A 204 -31.16 0.98 16.58
N ASN A 205 -31.70 -0.23 16.43
CA ASN A 205 -32.95 -0.63 17.09
C ASN A 205 -32.94 -0.61 18.62
N LEU A 206 -31.79 -0.60 19.25
CA LEU A 206 -31.64 -0.48 20.71
C LEU A 206 -31.67 0.98 21.18
N GLY A 207 -31.12 1.89 20.41
CA GLY A 207 -30.98 3.28 20.75
C GLY A 207 -32.30 3.94 21.14
N ALA A 208 -33.39 3.68 20.44
CA ALA A 208 -34.70 4.24 20.71
C ALA A 208 -35.21 3.92 22.12
N ASN A 209 -34.86 2.76 22.68
CA ASN A 209 -35.25 2.36 24.02
C ASN A 209 -34.29 2.85 25.11
N ILE A 210 -33.05 3.07 24.75
CA ILE A 210 -31.94 3.32 25.67
C ILE A 210 -31.64 4.83 25.71
N ALA A 211 -31.89 5.56 24.64
CA ALA A 211 -31.80 7.02 24.63
C ALA A 211 -32.57 7.67 25.78
N ASN A 212 -33.73 7.12 26.16
CA ASN A 212 -34.48 7.56 27.32
C ASN A 212 -33.80 7.25 28.66
N ALA A 213 -32.79 6.37 28.67
CA ALA A 213 -32.01 6.04 29.85
C ALA A 213 -30.71 6.86 29.98
N ASN A 214 -30.43 7.77 29.04
CA ASN A 214 -29.28 8.68 29.12
C ASN A 214 -29.45 9.68 30.27
N THR A 215 -29.39 9.19 31.49
CA THR A 215 -29.54 10.00 32.71
C THR A 215 -28.36 10.93 32.96
N ASN A 216 -27.26 10.70 32.27
CA ASN A 216 -26.05 11.53 32.34
C ASN A 216 -26.03 12.67 31.33
N HIS A 217 -27.02 12.73 30.45
CA HIS A 217 -27.12 13.75 29.38
C HIS A 217 -25.82 13.85 28.57
N GLN A 218 -25.25 12.69 28.20
CA GLN A 218 -24.05 12.63 27.38
C GLN A 218 -24.41 12.88 25.92
N VAL A 219 -23.52 13.54 25.24
CA VAL A 219 -23.55 13.81 23.80
C VAL A 219 -23.31 12.56 22.96
N ASP A 220 -23.33 12.68 21.65
CA ASP A 220 -23.26 11.61 20.70
C ASP A 220 -21.88 10.97 20.56
N PRO A 221 -21.78 9.78 19.97
CA PRO A 221 -20.52 9.04 19.86
C PRO A 221 -19.58 9.58 18.78
N VAL A 222 -18.33 9.13 18.86
CA VAL A 222 -17.28 9.36 17.86
C VAL A 222 -16.66 8.02 17.45
N TRP A 223 -16.27 7.87 16.15
CA TRP A 223 -15.92 6.60 15.55
C TRP A 223 -14.73 6.69 14.60
N GLU A 224 -14.18 5.52 14.26
CA GLU A 224 -13.47 5.22 13.03
C GLU A 224 -12.25 6.11 12.75
N PRO A 225 -11.31 6.18 13.69
CA PRO A 225 -10.11 6.99 13.49
C PRO A 225 -9.26 6.51 12.31
N TYR A 226 -8.70 7.47 11.59
CA TYR A 226 -7.65 7.29 10.60
C TYR A 226 -6.49 8.24 10.93
N LEU A 227 -5.27 7.76 10.93
CA LEU A 227 -4.09 8.53 11.28
C LEU A 227 -3.17 8.74 10.08
N MET A 228 -2.58 9.92 9.99
CA MET A 228 -1.46 10.21 9.10
C MET A 228 -0.58 11.32 9.68
N VAL A 229 0.65 11.44 9.16
CA VAL A 229 1.51 12.59 9.46
C VAL A 229 1.47 13.57 8.30
N TYR A 230 1.24 14.84 8.62
CA TYR A 230 1.28 15.95 7.66
C TYR A 230 1.91 17.18 8.30
N ASN A 231 2.84 17.84 7.61
CA ASN A 231 3.57 19.03 8.08
C ASN A 231 4.15 18.87 9.49
N GLY A 232 4.70 17.69 9.81
CA GLY A 232 5.32 17.40 11.11
C GLY A 232 4.34 17.20 12.26
N GLN A 233 3.04 17.16 11.99
CA GLN A 233 1.98 16.90 12.95
C GLN A 233 1.30 15.56 12.69
N LEU A 234 0.79 14.93 13.74
CA LEU A 234 -0.15 13.82 13.62
C LEU A 234 -1.53 14.40 13.33
N VAL A 235 -2.17 13.89 12.27
CA VAL A 235 -3.53 14.21 11.89
C VAL A 235 -4.40 12.99 12.16
N ALA A 236 -5.52 13.20 12.84
CA ALA A 236 -6.53 12.17 13.09
C ALA A 236 -7.84 12.60 12.42
N TYR A 237 -8.28 11.85 11.42
CA TYR A 237 -9.63 11.95 10.86
C TYR A 237 -10.53 10.99 11.61
N TYR A 238 -11.79 11.37 11.78
CA TYR A 238 -12.77 10.55 12.50
C TYR A 238 -14.19 10.91 12.11
N SER A 239 -15.12 10.00 12.39
CA SER A 239 -16.55 10.20 12.27
C SER A 239 -17.09 10.80 13.57
N ASP A 240 -17.92 11.83 13.47
CA ASP A 240 -18.47 12.57 14.62
C ASP A 240 -19.98 12.66 14.49
N GLU A 241 -20.70 12.07 15.43
CA GLU A 241 -22.16 12.09 15.49
C GLU A 241 -22.70 13.25 16.33
N ASN A 242 -21.83 14.03 17.01
CA ASN A 242 -22.27 15.22 17.72
C ASN A 242 -22.98 16.20 16.77
N ASP A 243 -23.98 16.91 17.33
CA ASP A 243 -24.82 17.80 16.56
C ASP A 243 -24.12 19.11 16.20
N PHE A 244 -24.14 19.42 14.94
CA PHE A 244 -23.60 20.66 14.38
C PHE A 244 -24.62 21.32 13.46
N THR A 245 -24.87 22.59 13.67
CA THR A 245 -25.84 23.36 12.87
C THR A 245 -25.22 23.98 11.63
N ALA A 246 -23.91 24.23 11.62
CA ALA A 246 -23.20 24.88 10.52
C ALA A 246 -21.68 24.69 10.61
N TYR A 247 -21.00 25.17 9.61
CA TYR A 247 -19.54 25.32 9.60
C TYR A 247 -19.14 26.60 8.87
N ASN A 248 -17.96 27.10 9.17
CA ASN A 248 -17.35 28.19 8.44
C ASN A 248 -16.71 27.69 7.15
N SER A 249 -17.19 28.12 6.00
CA SER A 249 -16.71 27.64 4.69
C SER A 249 -15.27 28.03 4.34
N SER A 250 -14.69 29.00 5.07
CA SER A 250 -13.29 29.42 4.84
C SER A 250 -12.28 28.71 5.75
N THR A 251 -12.72 28.22 6.92
CA THR A 251 -11.83 27.62 7.92
C THR A 251 -12.19 26.19 8.30
N GLY A 252 -13.36 25.70 7.89
CA GLY A 252 -13.89 24.41 8.30
C GLY A 252 -14.32 24.33 9.77
N ALA A 253 -14.26 25.44 10.52
CA ALA A 253 -14.65 25.48 11.95
C ALA A 253 -16.12 25.18 12.12
N LEU A 254 -16.45 24.25 13.02
CA LEU A 254 -17.78 23.76 13.29
C LEU A 254 -18.55 24.69 14.24
N THR A 255 -19.87 24.79 14.06
CA THR A 255 -20.80 25.41 14.98
C THR A 255 -21.63 24.33 15.65
N ALA A 256 -21.34 24.02 16.90
CA ALA A 256 -22.08 23.02 17.66
C ALA A 256 -23.52 23.49 17.92
N ASP A 257 -24.45 22.55 18.00
CA ASP A 257 -25.78 22.78 18.49
C ASP A 257 -25.74 22.83 20.02
N PRO A 258 -26.24 23.90 20.65
CA PRO A 258 -26.31 23.99 22.10
C PRO A 258 -27.28 22.98 22.74
N ALA A 259 -28.17 22.38 21.95
CA ALA A 259 -29.12 21.35 22.41
C ALA A 259 -28.65 19.93 22.02
N ASN A 260 -27.34 19.75 21.80
CA ASN A 260 -26.74 18.48 21.49
C ASN A 260 -27.01 17.43 22.57
N ASP A 261 -27.80 16.41 22.26
CA ASP A 261 -28.06 15.23 23.10
C ASP A 261 -28.50 14.03 22.27
N THR A 262 -28.36 12.82 22.80
CA THR A 262 -28.66 11.56 22.08
C THR A 262 -30.16 11.23 22.01
N ALA A 263 -31.04 11.98 22.68
CA ALA A 263 -32.41 11.53 22.92
C ALA A 263 -33.35 11.65 21.71
N THR A 264 -33.08 12.60 20.82
CA THR A 264 -33.97 12.94 19.68
C THR A 264 -33.20 13.18 18.38
N ASP A 265 -32.04 12.61 18.24
CA ASP A 265 -31.12 12.92 17.18
C ASP A 265 -31.63 12.66 15.78
N SER A 266 -31.11 13.49 14.87
CA SER A 266 -31.33 13.38 13.44
C SER A 266 -30.63 12.23 12.78
N LEU A 267 -29.84 11.41 13.51
CA LEU A 267 -28.93 10.43 12.98
C LEU A 267 -27.84 11.03 12.06
N GLY A 268 -27.48 12.29 12.33
CA GLY A 268 -26.38 12.98 11.64
C GLY A 268 -25.03 12.39 11.97
N GLN A 269 -24.09 12.52 11.04
CA GLN A 269 -22.68 12.21 11.23
C GLN A 269 -21.87 13.01 10.25
N ILE A 270 -20.79 13.63 10.68
CA ILE A 270 -19.84 14.33 9.82
C ILE A 270 -18.49 13.60 9.83
N LEU A 271 -17.64 13.90 8.84
CA LEU A 271 -16.22 13.62 8.94
C LEU A 271 -15.49 14.90 9.35
N ALA A 272 -14.61 14.77 10.33
CA ALA A 272 -13.76 15.84 10.81
C ALA A 272 -12.33 15.36 11.06
N HIS A 273 -11.41 16.29 11.19
CA HIS A 273 -10.05 16.00 11.64
C HIS A 273 -9.58 16.94 12.75
N ARG A 274 -8.55 16.48 13.45
CA ARG A 274 -7.75 17.25 14.41
C ARG A 274 -6.28 17.05 14.16
N THR A 275 -5.45 17.99 14.58
CA THR A 275 -3.99 17.90 14.48
C THR A 275 -3.34 17.99 15.86
N TRP A 276 -2.18 17.31 16.00
CA TRP A 276 -1.41 17.29 17.24
C TRP A 276 0.09 17.32 16.94
N ASN A 277 0.84 18.17 17.65
CA ASN A 277 2.26 18.38 17.44
C ASN A 277 3.17 17.36 18.18
N GLY A 278 2.58 16.36 18.84
CA GLY A 278 3.35 15.33 19.55
C GLY A 278 3.90 15.73 20.91
N SER A 279 3.56 16.91 21.42
CA SER A 279 3.97 17.35 22.76
C SER A 279 2.97 16.87 23.81
N SER A 280 3.46 16.27 24.90
CA SER A 280 2.62 15.88 26.04
C SER A 280 1.93 17.05 26.74
N SER A 281 2.46 18.26 26.56
CA SER A 281 1.88 19.49 27.11
C SER A 281 0.88 20.18 26.17
N SER A 282 0.71 19.72 24.93
CA SER A 282 -0.23 20.28 23.96
C SER A 282 -1.48 19.43 23.82
N SER A 283 -2.61 20.09 23.68
CA SER A 283 -3.88 19.46 23.28
C SER A 283 -3.96 19.29 21.75
N TRP A 284 -4.87 18.44 21.31
CA TRP A 284 -5.31 18.42 19.93
C TRP A 284 -5.94 19.75 19.52
N SER A 285 -5.84 20.11 18.25
CA SER A 285 -6.52 21.29 17.71
C SER A 285 -8.03 21.18 17.87
N SER A 286 -8.75 22.29 17.69
CA SER A 286 -10.20 22.23 17.45
C SER A 286 -10.50 21.38 16.23
N ALA A 287 -11.68 20.75 16.19
CA ALA A 287 -12.13 19.98 15.04
C ALA A 287 -12.35 20.86 13.82
N VAL A 288 -11.93 20.36 12.65
CA VAL A 288 -12.18 20.95 11.34
C VAL A 288 -12.97 19.93 10.53
N VAL A 289 -14.11 20.35 9.96
CA VAL A 289 -14.92 19.43 9.15
C VAL A 289 -14.24 19.13 7.82
N ASP A 290 -14.37 17.89 7.34
CA ASP A 290 -13.94 17.47 6.01
C ASP A 290 -15.13 17.19 5.09
N VAL A 291 -16.18 16.55 5.63
CA VAL A 291 -17.40 16.22 4.91
C VAL A 291 -18.59 16.50 5.82
N THR A 292 -19.41 17.45 5.42
CA THR A 292 -20.60 17.85 6.19
C THR A 292 -21.81 16.95 5.94
N GLY A 293 -21.83 16.21 4.82
CA GLY A 293 -23.05 15.57 4.34
C GLY A 293 -24.11 16.61 3.92
N THR A 294 -25.34 16.14 3.79
CA THR A 294 -26.51 17.00 3.54
C THR A 294 -27.04 17.56 4.85
N THR A 295 -27.99 18.51 4.76
CA THR A 295 -28.72 18.99 5.90
C THR A 295 -29.84 18.02 6.26
N VAL A 296 -30.03 17.75 7.53
CA VAL A 296 -31.17 17.01 8.09
C VAL A 296 -31.99 17.91 8.98
N THR A 297 -33.29 17.62 9.13
CA THR A 297 -34.22 18.39 9.98
C THR A 297 -34.92 17.45 10.93
N THR A 298 -34.70 17.65 12.20
CA THR A 298 -35.28 16.83 13.28
C THR A 298 -36.48 17.56 13.88
N GLY A 299 -37.56 16.81 14.13
CA GLY A 299 -38.78 17.35 14.74
C GLY A 299 -39.43 18.52 13.97
N GLY A 300 -39.05 18.77 12.72
CA GLY A 300 -39.57 19.80 11.83
C GLY A 300 -39.06 21.22 12.11
N THR A 301 -38.17 21.42 13.06
CA THR A 301 -37.68 22.74 13.46
C THR A 301 -36.17 22.87 13.61
N LYS A 302 -35.46 21.79 13.91
CA LYS A 302 -34.00 21.75 14.11
C LYS A 302 -33.31 21.30 12.82
N THR A 303 -32.40 22.11 12.34
CA THR A 303 -31.65 21.81 11.11
C THR A 303 -30.18 21.65 11.44
N GLU A 304 -29.62 20.50 11.05
CA GLU A 304 -28.24 20.09 11.32
C GLU A 304 -27.55 19.63 10.05
N ILE A 305 -26.23 19.64 10.06
CA ILE A 305 -25.40 18.97 9.05
C ILE A 305 -25.16 17.51 9.48
N GLY A 306 -24.67 16.66 8.58
CA GLY A 306 -24.38 15.24 8.87
C GLY A 306 -25.28 14.27 8.12
N GLY A 307 -26.23 14.77 7.32
CA GLY A 307 -27.13 13.90 6.56
C GLY A 307 -26.37 13.06 5.54
N GLY A 308 -26.76 11.79 5.46
CA GLY A 308 -26.05 10.77 4.69
C GLY A 308 -24.91 10.10 5.45
N ARG A 309 -24.62 10.51 6.68
CA ARG A 309 -23.68 9.87 7.61
C ARG A 309 -22.34 9.55 6.94
N PRO A 310 -21.56 10.55 6.46
CA PRO A 310 -20.21 10.29 5.96
C PRO A 310 -19.34 9.69 7.05
N GLY A 311 -18.70 8.56 6.77
CA GLY A 311 -17.89 7.80 7.75
C GLY A 311 -16.69 7.11 7.15
N MET A 312 -15.84 6.50 7.98
CA MET A 312 -14.71 5.65 7.57
C MET A 312 -13.72 6.34 6.62
N ALA A 313 -13.22 7.50 7.02
CA ALA A 313 -12.26 8.28 6.22
C ALA A 313 -10.96 7.52 5.95
N ASN A 314 -10.47 7.64 4.71
CA ASN A 314 -9.11 7.26 4.34
C ASN A 314 -8.53 8.34 3.42
N VAL A 315 -7.29 8.78 3.69
CA VAL A 315 -6.67 9.91 3.01
C VAL A 315 -5.27 9.54 2.51
N VAL A 316 -5.03 9.69 1.21
CA VAL A 316 -3.72 9.41 0.62
C VAL A 316 -3.27 10.50 -0.33
N PRO A 317 -1.95 10.77 -0.43
CA PRO A 317 -1.41 11.67 -1.46
C PRO A 317 -1.42 10.99 -2.83
N THR A 318 -1.57 11.80 -3.88
CA THR A 318 -1.56 11.37 -5.28
C THR A 318 -0.29 11.82 -5.99
N SER A 319 0.03 11.21 -7.13
CA SER A 319 1.23 11.54 -7.91
C SER A 319 1.18 12.92 -8.57
N ASP A 320 -0.01 13.48 -8.73
CA ASP A 320 -0.23 14.84 -9.27
C ASP A 320 -0.25 15.92 -8.17
N GLY A 321 0.30 15.63 -6.99
CA GLY A 321 0.48 16.59 -5.91
C GLY A 321 -0.80 16.97 -5.16
N LYS A 322 -1.85 16.16 -5.30
CA LYS A 322 -3.11 16.34 -4.58
C LYS A 322 -3.29 15.27 -3.51
N TRP A 323 -4.43 15.32 -2.84
CA TRP A 323 -4.86 14.35 -1.84
C TRP A 323 -6.25 13.86 -2.19
N ILE A 324 -6.49 12.57 -2.04
CA ILE A 324 -7.80 11.96 -2.18
C ILE A 324 -8.27 11.46 -0.81
N LEU A 325 -9.47 11.86 -0.44
CA LEU A 325 -10.23 11.36 0.71
C LEU A 325 -11.33 10.45 0.17
N THR A 326 -11.39 9.20 0.61
CA THR A 326 -12.52 8.28 0.37
C THR A 326 -13.25 8.01 1.66
N TYR A 327 -14.57 7.83 1.59
CA TYR A 327 -15.43 7.62 2.75
C TYR A 327 -16.75 6.95 2.36
N GLU A 328 -17.41 6.31 3.31
CA GLU A 328 -18.77 5.80 3.11
C GLU A 328 -19.82 6.91 3.24
N TYR A 329 -20.98 6.71 2.60
CA TYR A 329 -22.06 7.68 2.57
C TYR A 329 -23.40 7.01 2.31
N TRP A 330 -24.41 7.29 3.16
CA TRP A 330 -25.72 6.64 3.12
C TRP A 330 -26.87 7.58 2.74
N GLY A 331 -26.56 8.76 2.19
CA GLY A 331 -27.53 9.78 1.76
C GLY A 331 -28.10 9.59 0.36
N GLY A 332 -28.01 8.40 -0.19
CA GLY A 332 -28.49 8.06 -1.55
C GLY A 332 -27.41 8.24 -2.64
N GLY A 333 -27.61 7.57 -3.77
CA GLY A 333 -26.61 7.44 -4.82
C GLY A 333 -25.48 6.48 -4.39
N ASP A 334 -24.25 6.77 -4.80
CA ASP A 334 -23.09 5.99 -4.43
C ASP A 334 -22.88 5.99 -2.91
N ASN A 335 -22.75 4.81 -2.34
CA ASN A 335 -22.49 4.62 -0.91
C ASN A 335 -21.01 4.61 -0.53
N VAL A 336 -20.12 4.86 -1.50
CA VAL A 336 -18.75 5.31 -1.32
C VAL A 336 -18.55 6.56 -2.15
N ARG A 337 -17.94 7.56 -1.53
CA ARG A 337 -17.68 8.86 -2.16
C ARG A 337 -16.25 9.29 -1.94
N TYR A 338 -15.81 10.28 -2.71
CA TYR A 338 -14.47 10.85 -2.58
C TYR A 338 -14.48 12.37 -2.75
N LYS A 339 -13.42 12.98 -2.24
CA LYS A 339 -13.03 14.37 -2.50
C LYS A 339 -11.56 14.43 -2.89
N VAL A 340 -11.20 15.42 -3.70
CA VAL A 340 -9.81 15.68 -4.09
C VAL A 340 -9.45 17.12 -3.73
N ALA A 341 -8.40 17.30 -2.93
CA ALA A 341 -7.93 18.61 -2.48
C ALA A 341 -6.43 18.78 -2.73
N ASN A 342 -5.94 20.01 -2.79
CA ASN A 342 -4.51 20.30 -2.84
C ASN A 342 -3.85 20.21 -1.44
N ASP A 343 -4.63 20.28 -0.39
CA ASP A 343 -4.21 20.20 1.00
C ASP A 343 -5.13 19.25 1.75
N PRO A 344 -4.59 18.22 2.45
CA PRO A 344 -5.41 17.23 3.14
C PRO A 344 -6.18 17.80 4.33
N LEU A 345 -5.86 19.00 4.81
CA LEU A 345 -6.58 19.69 5.87
C LEU A 345 -7.70 20.60 5.34
N HIS A 346 -8.01 20.56 4.03
CA HIS A 346 -8.97 21.49 3.40
C HIS A 346 -10.03 20.79 2.53
N PHE A 347 -10.45 19.58 2.88
CA PHE A 347 -11.52 18.88 2.15
C PHE A 347 -12.89 19.56 2.25
N PHE A 348 -13.14 20.36 3.29
CA PHE A 348 -14.37 21.14 3.44
C PHE A 348 -14.61 22.11 2.28
N SER A 349 -13.56 22.57 1.62
CA SER A 349 -13.62 23.59 0.55
C SER A 349 -13.85 23.02 -0.85
N VAL A 350 -13.87 21.70 -1.02
CA VAL A 350 -13.93 21.03 -2.34
C VAL A 350 -15.02 19.96 -2.39
N GLY A 351 -15.44 19.59 -3.60
CA GLY A 351 -16.34 18.46 -3.85
C GLY A 351 -17.76 18.63 -3.31
N GLY A 352 -18.16 19.83 -2.88
CA GLY A 352 -19.46 20.06 -2.24
C GLY A 352 -19.57 19.41 -0.86
N THR A 353 -20.78 19.40 -0.30
CA THR A 353 -21.04 18.90 1.07
C THR A 353 -20.96 17.37 1.18
N ALA A 354 -21.35 16.65 0.12
CA ALA A 354 -21.45 15.20 0.10
C ALA A 354 -20.38 14.51 -0.78
N GLY A 355 -19.48 15.26 -1.42
CA GLY A 355 -18.46 14.72 -2.31
C GLY A 355 -18.97 14.13 -3.62
N ILE A 356 -18.14 13.41 -4.32
CA ILE A 356 -18.38 12.82 -5.65
C ILE A 356 -18.50 11.30 -5.49
N GLY A 357 -19.43 10.67 -6.20
CA GLY A 357 -19.60 9.22 -6.17
C GLY A 357 -18.39 8.49 -6.73
N ILE A 358 -17.94 7.42 -6.07
CA ILE A 358 -16.75 6.66 -6.44
C ILE A 358 -16.89 6.01 -7.83
N SER A 359 -18.12 5.68 -8.24
CA SER A 359 -18.41 5.08 -9.56
C SER A 359 -18.10 6.01 -10.74
N THR A 360 -17.85 7.30 -10.48
CA THR A 360 -17.45 8.27 -11.52
C THR A 360 -15.96 8.23 -11.83
N LEU A 361 -15.16 7.55 -11.03
CA LEU A 361 -13.73 7.38 -11.34
C LEU A 361 -13.55 6.61 -12.65
N PRO A 362 -12.61 7.03 -13.52
CA PRO A 362 -12.38 6.36 -14.78
C PRO A 362 -11.85 4.94 -14.54
N VAL A 363 -12.41 3.97 -15.28
CA VAL A 363 -11.99 2.56 -15.22
C VAL A 363 -11.44 2.12 -16.56
N SER A 364 -10.55 1.14 -16.55
CA SER A 364 -10.06 0.52 -17.78
C SER A 364 -11.20 -0.16 -18.55
N SER A 365 -11.05 -0.23 -19.87
CA SER A 365 -12.07 -0.81 -20.74
C SER A 365 -12.45 -2.23 -20.32
N GLY A 366 -13.75 -2.47 -20.16
CA GLY A 366 -14.29 -3.75 -19.74
C GLY A 366 -14.31 -4.03 -18.23
N SER A 367 -13.71 -3.20 -17.42
CA SER A 367 -13.91 -3.20 -15.96
C SER A 367 -15.20 -2.44 -15.64
N GLY A 368 -16.06 -2.95 -14.81
CA GLY A 368 -17.26 -2.25 -14.35
C GLY A 368 -16.92 -0.92 -13.64
N ALA A 369 -17.86 -0.36 -12.91
CA ALA A 369 -17.57 0.79 -12.04
C ALA A 369 -16.77 0.36 -10.81
N VAL A 370 -15.99 1.28 -10.25
CA VAL A 370 -15.23 1.05 -9.00
C VAL A 370 -16.18 0.59 -7.89
N THR A 371 -15.77 -0.44 -7.18
CA THR A 371 -16.60 -1.12 -6.16
C THR A 371 -17.08 -0.17 -5.07
N GLN A 372 -18.34 -0.35 -4.68
CA GLN A 372 -18.99 0.32 -3.58
C GLN A 372 -19.29 -0.67 -2.44
N GLY A 373 -20.22 -0.35 -1.54
CA GLY A 373 -20.69 -1.23 -0.46
C GLY A 373 -20.38 -0.69 0.94
N GLY A 374 -19.93 0.55 1.04
CA GLY A 374 -19.46 1.16 2.28
C GLY A 374 -18.04 0.73 2.64
N SER A 375 -17.57 1.17 3.78
CA SER A 375 -16.27 0.80 4.38
C SER A 375 -15.10 0.82 3.39
N PRO A 376 -14.84 1.94 2.69
CA PRO A 376 -13.73 2.03 1.74
C PRO A 376 -12.39 1.98 2.44
N VAL A 377 -11.40 1.47 1.73
CA VAL A 377 -10.00 1.59 2.10
C VAL A 377 -9.19 1.95 0.86
N ILE A 378 -8.30 2.91 1.00
CA ILE A 378 -7.35 3.30 -0.04
C ILE A 378 -5.97 3.43 0.57
N ILE A 379 -4.98 2.89 -0.11
CA ILE A 379 -3.57 3.06 0.25
C ILE A 379 -2.78 3.59 -0.93
N ARG A 380 -1.65 4.22 -0.64
CA ARG A 380 -0.62 4.54 -1.62
C ARG A 380 0.56 3.61 -1.43
N MET A 381 0.95 2.91 -2.48
CA MET A 381 2.17 2.10 -2.49
C MET A 381 3.41 3.01 -2.55
N PRO A 382 4.60 2.54 -2.12
CA PRO A 382 5.83 3.34 -2.16
C PRO A 382 6.20 3.88 -3.54
N ASP A 383 5.85 3.16 -4.60
CA ASP A 383 6.05 3.56 -5.99
C ASP A 383 5.02 4.57 -6.51
N GLY A 384 4.08 4.98 -5.70
CA GLY A 384 3.07 6.00 -5.99
C GLY A 384 1.73 5.47 -6.48
N ARG A 385 1.61 4.19 -6.84
CA ARG A 385 0.32 3.59 -7.21
C ARG A 385 -0.68 3.68 -6.07
N LEU A 386 -1.96 3.82 -6.43
CA LEU A 386 -3.05 3.78 -5.47
C LEU A 386 -3.77 2.44 -5.56
N VAL A 387 -4.11 1.88 -4.42
CA VAL A 387 -4.85 0.61 -4.32
C VAL A 387 -6.09 0.84 -3.46
N TYR A 388 -7.26 0.42 -3.95
CA TYR A 388 -8.55 0.68 -3.35
C TYR A 388 -9.40 -0.60 -3.25
N ASN A 389 -10.21 -0.67 -2.21
CA ASN A 389 -11.27 -1.66 -2.04
C ASN A 389 -12.45 -1.05 -1.27
N ALA A 390 -13.64 -1.66 -1.40
CA ALA A 390 -14.81 -1.41 -0.55
C ALA A 390 -15.56 -2.71 -0.29
N ALA A 391 -16.51 -2.70 0.64
CA ALA A 391 -17.15 -3.91 1.16
C ALA A 391 -17.93 -4.72 0.12
N GLY A 392 -18.40 -4.09 -0.94
CA GLY A 392 -19.34 -4.71 -1.92
C GLY A 392 -18.75 -5.81 -2.77
N SER A 393 -17.43 -5.98 -2.82
CA SER A 393 -16.81 -7.09 -3.53
C SER A 393 -15.46 -7.51 -2.95
N GLY A 394 -15.00 -8.71 -3.33
CA GLY A 394 -13.66 -9.20 -3.05
C GLY A 394 -12.56 -8.55 -3.90
N SER A 395 -12.94 -7.86 -4.97
CA SER A 395 -11.97 -7.23 -5.88
C SER A 395 -11.25 -6.06 -5.24
N VAL A 396 -10.01 -5.88 -5.66
CA VAL A 396 -9.18 -4.72 -5.34
C VAL A 396 -8.94 -3.95 -6.64
N TRP A 397 -8.92 -2.64 -6.57
CA TRP A 397 -8.69 -1.76 -7.70
C TRP A 397 -7.33 -1.09 -7.59
N ILE A 398 -6.61 -0.99 -8.71
CA ILE A 398 -5.34 -0.27 -8.78
C ILE A 398 -5.41 0.90 -9.76
N ASN A 399 -4.86 2.02 -9.36
CA ASN A 399 -4.55 3.15 -10.23
C ASN A 399 -3.03 3.20 -10.39
N SER A 400 -2.56 2.72 -11.54
CA SER A 400 -1.13 2.56 -11.81
C SER A 400 -0.40 3.89 -11.96
N THR A 401 -1.10 4.95 -12.34
CA THR A 401 -0.50 6.29 -12.43
C THR A 401 -0.37 6.99 -11.08
N GLY A 402 -1.15 6.57 -10.10
CA GLY A 402 -1.25 7.23 -8.79
C GLY A 402 -1.86 8.63 -8.83
N SER A 403 -2.29 9.12 -10.00
CA SER A 403 -2.90 10.44 -10.17
C SER A 403 -4.34 10.46 -9.65
N SER A 404 -4.78 11.60 -9.14
CA SER A 404 -6.17 11.80 -8.69
C SER A 404 -7.22 11.60 -9.78
N SER A 405 -6.83 11.71 -11.05
CA SER A 405 -7.65 11.49 -12.25
C SER A 405 -7.27 10.23 -13.03
N GLY A 406 -6.38 9.39 -12.47
CA GLY A 406 -5.90 8.20 -13.15
C GLY A 406 -6.97 7.11 -13.30
N THR A 407 -6.78 6.25 -14.29
CA THR A 407 -7.67 5.13 -14.58
C THR A 407 -7.46 3.99 -13.59
N TRP A 408 -8.57 3.37 -13.17
CA TRP A 408 -8.57 2.25 -12.23
C TRP A 408 -8.79 0.92 -12.94
N THR A 409 -8.00 -0.08 -12.57
CA THR A 409 -8.08 -1.44 -13.09
C THR A 409 -8.47 -2.40 -11.97
N GLN A 410 -9.41 -3.29 -12.25
CA GLN A 410 -9.93 -4.26 -11.28
C GLN A 410 -9.06 -5.51 -11.22
N PHE A 411 -8.81 -6.01 -10.02
CA PHE A 411 -8.17 -7.29 -9.74
C PHE A 411 -9.02 -8.15 -8.83
N GLN A 412 -9.17 -9.41 -9.19
CA GLN A 412 -9.81 -10.41 -8.31
C GLN A 412 -8.87 -10.79 -7.17
N THR A 413 -9.44 -11.11 -6.03
CA THR A 413 -8.71 -11.67 -4.88
C THR A 413 -9.36 -12.96 -4.40
N THR A 414 -8.64 -13.70 -3.55
CA THR A 414 -9.15 -14.93 -2.93
C THR A 414 -10.08 -14.66 -1.75
N VAL A 415 -10.25 -13.38 -1.36
CA VAL A 415 -11.07 -12.96 -0.22
C VAL A 415 -12.38 -12.38 -0.72
N SER A 416 -13.49 -12.89 -0.22
CA SER A 416 -14.83 -12.35 -0.52
C SER A 416 -15.02 -10.93 0.04
N GLY A 417 -16.01 -10.21 -0.47
CA GLY A 417 -16.43 -8.92 0.07
C GLY A 417 -16.74 -9.01 1.56
N ALA A 418 -16.31 -8.02 2.32
CA ALA A 418 -16.57 -7.92 3.76
C ALA A 418 -16.49 -6.46 4.21
N TYR A 419 -17.28 -6.10 5.20
CA TYR A 419 -17.24 -4.78 5.82
C TYR A 419 -15.93 -4.59 6.60
N SER A 420 -15.39 -3.37 6.61
CA SER A 420 -14.17 -3.01 7.34
C SER A 420 -12.91 -3.80 6.97
N ARG A 421 -12.69 -4.05 5.71
CA ARG A 421 -11.43 -4.63 5.22
C ARG A 421 -10.25 -3.66 5.44
N ASN A 422 -9.06 -4.20 5.41
CA ASN A 422 -7.84 -3.40 5.42
C ASN A 422 -6.92 -3.81 4.27
N LEU A 423 -6.18 -2.84 3.75
CA LEU A 423 -5.09 -3.03 2.81
C LEU A 423 -3.81 -2.51 3.44
N THR A 424 -2.73 -3.28 3.36
CA THR A 424 -1.41 -2.88 3.88
C THR A 424 -0.34 -3.34 2.91
N TYR A 425 0.51 -2.42 2.47
CA TYR A 425 1.66 -2.78 1.64
C TYR A 425 2.72 -3.48 2.50
N ASP A 426 3.20 -4.62 2.04
CA ASP A 426 4.32 -5.34 2.63
C ASP A 426 5.59 -5.08 1.81
N ALA A 427 6.52 -4.33 2.37
CA ALA A 427 7.76 -3.96 1.71
C ALA A 427 8.73 -5.14 1.49
N ASN A 428 8.62 -6.21 2.28
CA ASN A 428 9.48 -7.39 2.12
C ASN A 428 9.15 -8.13 0.84
N THR A 429 7.86 -8.30 0.55
CA THR A 429 7.36 -9.08 -0.59
C THR A 429 6.96 -8.22 -1.79
N GLY A 430 6.66 -6.94 -1.57
CA GLY A 430 6.08 -6.05 -2.58
C GLY A 430 4.58 -6.28 -2.80
N ARG A 431 3.92 -7.08 -1.95
CA ARG A 431 2.52 -7.43 -2.03
C ARG A 431 1.64 -6.46 -1.24
N VAL A 432 0.36 -6.48 -1.51
CA VAL A 432 -0.65 -5.82 -0.68
C VAL A 432 -1.37 -6.88 0.13
N VAL A 433 -1.18 -6.84 1.44
CA VAL A 433 -1.86 -7.72 2.40
C VAL A 433 -3.26 -7.19 2.63
N ILE A 434 -4.24 -8.09 2.55
CA ILE A 434 -5.66 -7.83 2.74
C ILE A 434 -6.08 -8.49 4.04
N LEU A 435 -6.64 -7.71 4.97
CA LEU A 435 -7.29 -8.24 6.16
C LEU A 435 -8.80 -8.10 6.01
N ALA A 436 -9.53 -9.11 6.42
CA ALA A 436 -11.00 -9.09 6.42
C ALA A 436 -11.57 -9.95 7.55
N ASN A 437 -12.78 -9.63 7.98
CA ASN A 437 -13.56 -10.58 8.75
C ASN A 437 -14.20 -11.62 7.81
N GLN A 438 -14.25 -12.87 8.27
CA GLN A 438 -14.99 -13.95 7.62
C GLN A 438 -16.07 -14.43 8.57
N GLY A 439 -17.32 -14.25 8.17
CA GLY A 439 -18.45 -14.43 9.07
C GLY A 439 -18.38 -13.44 10.25
N THR A 440 -18.77 -13.91 11.44
CA THR A 440 -18.89 -13.07 12.64
C THR A 440 -17.75 -13.23 13.64
N SER A 441 -16.84 -14.21 13.43
CA SER A 441 -15.93 -14.68 14.49
C SER A 441 -14.51 -14.97 14.02
N THR A 442 -14.19 -14.68 12.78
CA THR A 442 -12.88 -14.98 12.20
C THR A 442 -12.28 -13.76 11.52
N ILE A 443 -11.00 -13.52 11.76
CA ILE A 443 -10.19 -12.58 11.00
C ILE A 443 -9.22 -13.36 10.13
N ILE A 444 -9.29 -13.10 8.84
CA ILE A 444 -8.43 -13.72 7.83
C ILE A 444 -7.50 -12.69 7.21
N ASN A 445 -6.43 -13.19 6.63
CA ASN A 445 -5.56 -12.43 5.74
C ASN A 445 -5.39 -13.16 4.42
N ALA A 446 -5.18 -12.40 3.37
CA ALA A 446 -4.69 -12.85 2.07
C ALA A 446 -3.80 -11.74 1.52
N ASP A 447 -3.27 -11.93 0.34
CA ASP A 447 -2.56 -10.86 -0.33
C ASP A 447 -2.78 -10.87 -1.84
N ILE A 448 -2.34 -9.81 -2.48
CA ILE A 448 -2.31 -9.68 -3.92
C ILE A 448 -0.98 -9.08 -4.34
N ASP A 449 -0.42 -9.60 -5.41
CA ASP A 449 0.85 -9.16 -5.94
C ASP A 449 0.66 -8.27 -7.17
N PHE A 450 0.85 -6.97 -7.02
CA PHE A 450 0.88 -6.00 -8.12
C PHE A 450 2.30 -5.76 -8.64
N GLY A 451 3.29 -6.49 -8.11
CA GLY A 451 4.69 -6.27 -8.39
C GLY A 451 5.30 -5.09 -7.63
N ARG A 452 6.63 -5.12 -7.50
CA ARG A 452 7.38 -4.07 -6.82
C ARG A 452 7.63 -2.85 -7.67
N SER A 453 7.87 -3.09 -8.96
CA SER A 453 8.29 -2.05 -9.88
C SER A 453 7.09 -1.60 -10.70
N GLN A 454 6.94 -0.34 -10.79
CA GLN A 454 6.13 0.37 -11.73
C GLN A 454 6.96 0.93 -12.86
N GLY A 455 8.17 0.47 -12.94
CA GLY A 455 9.10 0.83 -13.94
C GLY A 455 8.49 0.93 -15.32
N THR A 456 9.28 0.83 -16.25
CA THR A 456 9.02 0.98 -17.66
C THR A 456 7.86 0.12 -18.11
N LEU A 457 6.90 0.74 -18.76
CA LEU A 457 6.02 0.05 -19.69
C LEU A 457 6.80 -0.33 -20.93
N TYR A 458 6.78 -1.59 -21.28
CA TYR A 458 7.43 -2.12 -22.47
C TYR A 458 6.41 -2.57 -23.50
N LYS A 459 6.69 -2.30 -24.76
CA LYS A 459 6.30 -3.19 -25.86
C LYS A 459 7.36 -4.29 -25.93
N ILE A 460 6.92 -5.54 -25.84
CA ILE A 460 7.81 -6.70 -25.94
C ILE A 460 7.70 -7.21 -27.37
N VAL A 461 8.72 -6.93 -28.17
CA VAL A 461 8.73 -7.16 -29.62
C VAL A 461 9.44 -8.48 -29.96
N ASN A 462 8.76 -9.36 -30.69
CA ASN A 462 9.36 -10.60 -31.18
C ASN A 462 10.32 -10.31 -32.33
N THR A 463 11.56 -10.77 -32.25
CA THR A 463 12.58 -10.45 -33.26
C THR A 463 12.40 -11.20 -34.58
N LEU A 464 11.72 -12.34 -34.59
CA LEU A 464 11.40 -13.08 -35.80
C LEU A 464 10.32 -12.37 -36.65
N THR A 465 9.27 -11.87 -36.00
CA THR A 465 8.07 -11.39 -36.68
C THR A 465 7.94 -9.88 -36.69
N GLY A 466 8.66 -9.16 -35.79
CA GLY A 466 8.50 -7.74 -35.56
C GLY A 466 7.21 -7.35 -34.85
N GLN A 467 6.39 -8.31 -34.43
CA GLN A 467 5.13 -8.09 -33.72
C GLN A 467 5.34 -8.00 -32.22
N VAL A 468 4.39 -7.38 -31.53
CA VAL A 468 4.39 -7.20 -30.08
C VAL A 468 3.54 -8.27 -29.39
N ILE A 469 3.84 -8.55 -28.14
CA ILE A 469 2.96 -9.35 -27.27
C ILE A 469 1.73 -8.51 -26.92
N GLY A 470 0.52 -9.07 -27.09
CA GLY A 470 -0.74 -8.46 -26.69
C GLY A 470 -1.71 -9.48 -26.14
N THR A 471 -2.80 -8.99 -25.49
CA THR A 471 -3.86 -9.82 -24.89
C THR A 471 -5.13 -9.87 -25.73
N HIS A 472 -5.03 -9.63 -27.02
CA HIS A 472 -6.15 -9.67 -27.96
C HIS A 472 -7.37 -8.84 -27.53
N ASN A 473 -7.13 -7.61 -27.07
CA ASN A 473 -8.16 -6.74 -26.51
C ASN A 473 -8.88 -7.32 -25.28
N ASN A 474 -8.37 -8.38 -24.68
CA ASN A 474 -8.94 -8.91 -23.44
C ASN A 474 -8.53 -8.00 -22.27
N THR A 475 -9.48 -7.18 -21.82
CA THR A 475 -9.27 -6.14 -20.83
C THR A 475 -10.10 -6.36 -19.58
N THR A 476 -10.94 -7.41 -19.56
CA THR A 476 -11.96 -7.56 -18.52
C THR A 476 -11.67 -8.71 -17.58
N ASP A 477 -12.01 -8.50 -16.32
CA ASP A 477 -12.06 -9.56 -15.31
C ASP A 477 -13.23 -10.55 -15.57
N ALA A 478 -14.12 -10.25 -16.50
CA ALA A 478 -15.26 -11.12 -16.80
C ALA A 478 -14.82 -12.52 -17.24
N ASN A 479 -13.64 -12.64 -17.80
CA ASN A 479 -13.07 -13.92 -18.23
C ASN A 479 -12.12 -14.54 -17.21
N ILE A 480 -11.80 -13.85 -16.12
CA ILE A 480 -11.02 -14.44 -15.03
C ILE A 480 -11.88 -15.55 -14.39
N GLY A 481 -11.40 -16.78 -14.45
CA GLY A 481 -12.10 -17.94 -13.92
C GLY A 481 -13.04 -18.64 -14.89
N ASN A 482 -13.31 -18.09 -16.06
CA ASN A 482 -14.13 -18.77 -17.07
C ASN A 482 -13.33 -19.72 -17.97
N GLY A 483 -12.01 -19.67 -17.90
CA GLY A 483 -11.14 -20.63 -18.57
C GLY A 483 -11.24 -20.62 -20.09
N ASP A 484 -11.59 -19.47 -20.67
CA ASP A 484 -12.17 -19.48 -22.00
C ASP A 484 -11.17 -19.70 -23.11
N THR A 485 -10.01 -19.06 -23.07
CA THR A 485 -8.96 -19.29 -24.09
C THR A 485 -7.63 -18.68 -23.70
N PRO A 486 -6.51 -19.27 -24.10
CA PRO A 486 -5.22 -18.58 -24.07
C PRO A 486 -5.28 -17.37 -25.00
N ASP A 487 -5.07 -16.18 -24.46
CA ASP A 487 -5.30 -14.91 -25.14
C ASP A 487 -4.03 -14.11 -25.41
N VAL A 488 -2.89 -14.55 -24.89
CA VAL A 488 -1.60 -13.87 -25.08
C VAL A 488 -0.99 -14.31 -26.41
N ARG A 489 -0.84 -13.35 -27.33
CA ARG A 489 -0.42 -13.62 -28.70
C ARG A 489 0.43 -12.50 -29.30
N LEU A 490 0.94 -12.74 -30.50
CA LEU A 490 1.62 -11.74 -31.32
C LEU A 490 0.61 -10.87 -32.07
N GLU A 491 0.81 -9.55 -32.04
CA GLU A 491 -0.04 -8.55 -32.70
C GLU A 491 0.79 -7.48 -33.40
N ASN A 492 0.23 -6.83 -34.41
CA ASN A 492 0.85 -5.65 -34.97
C ASN A 492 0.81 -4.50 -33.94
N ALA A 493 1.92 -3.82 -33.76
CA ALA A 493 2.01 -2.70 -32.82
C ALA A 493 0.98 -1.61 -33.21
N GLY A 494 0.15 -1.20 -32.23
CA GLY A 494 -0.89 -0.21 -32.42
C GLY A 494 -2.15 -0.70 -33.12
N SER A 495 -2.30 -2.01 -33.39
CA SER A 495 -3.49 -2.59 -34.01
C SER A 495 -4.63 -2.82 -33.01
N ALA A 496 -4.34 -2.83 -31.72
CA ALA A 496 -5.33 -3.05 -30.69
C ALA A 496 -6.26 -1.85 -30.54
N SER A 497 -7.56 -2.10 -30.34
CA SER A 497 -8.55 -1.04 -30.06
C SER A 497 -8.28 -0.36 -28.71
N ASN A 498 -7.70 -1.08 -27.75
CA ASN A 498 -7.12 -0.53 -26.54
C ASN A 498 -5.60 -0.75 -26.57
N ALA A 499 -4.83 0.33 -26.69
CA ALA A 499 -3.36 0.28 -26.78
C ALA A 499 -2.72 -0.35 -25.54
N GLU A 500 -3.33 -0.23 -24.36
CA GLU A 500 -2.83 -0.76 -23.11
C GLU A 500 -2.67 -2.28 -23.14
N THR A 501 -3.44 -3.00 -23.96
CA THR A 501 -3.33 -4.46 -24.12
C THR A 501 -2.01 -4.92 -24.71
N GLN A 502 -1.24 -4.02 -25.31
CA GLN A 502 0.08 -4.28 -25.91
C GLN A 502 1.25 -3.75 -25.08
N TYR A 503 0.98 -3.27 -23.85
CA TYR A 503 2.00 -2.77 -22.94
C TYR A 503 2.12 -3.67 -21.71
N TRP A 504 3.36 -3.88 -21.26
CA TRP A 504 3.68 -4.81 -20.20
C TRP A 504 4.65 -4.21 -19.20
N HIS A 505 4.38 -4.39 -17.92
CA HIS A 505 5.36 -4.20 -16.84
C HIS A 505 6.16 -5.48 -16.67
N ILE A 506 7.48 -5.36 -16.65
CA ILE A 506 8.36 -6.48 -16.26
C ILE A 506 8.71 -6.28 -14.80
N THR A 507 8.10 -7.10 -13.95
CA THR A 507 8.15 -6.93 -12.50
C THR A 507 9.04 -7.99 -11.88
N THR A 508 10.06 -7.57 -11.13
CA THR A 508 10.94 -8.50 -10.41
C THR A 508 10.19 -9.12 -9.23
N LYS A 509 10.26 -10.43 -9.14
CA LYS A 509 9.71 -11.27 -8.07
C LYS A 509 10.84 -12.08 -7.42
N PRO A 510 10.64 -12.65 -6.22
CA PRO A 510 11.69 -13.44 -5.56
C PRO A 510 12.28 -14.59 -6.40
N ASN A 511 11.48 -15.17 -7.30
CA ASN A 511 11.89 -16.35 -8.09
C ASN A 511 11.88 -16.10 -9.60
N GLY A 512 11.93 -14.84 -10.05
CA GLY A 512 11.90 -14.53 -11.49
C GLY A 512 11.28 -13.17 -11.76
N VAL A 513 10.69 -13.02 -12.94
CA VAL A 513 9.94 -11.82 -13.32
C VAL A 513 8.51 -12.20 -13.71
N ALA A 514 7.55 -11.34 -13.43
CA ALA A 514 6.21 -11.41 -14.00
C ALA A 514 6.08 -10.40 -15.14
N LEU A 515 5.35 -10.77 -16.18
CA LEU A 515 4.98 -9.89 -17.29
C LEU A 515 3.53 -9.47 -17.05
N LEU A 516 3.31 -8.27 -16.49
CA LEU A 516 1.99 -7.75 -16.14
C LEU A 516 1.45 -6.85 -17.23
N ASN A 517 0.30 -7.19 -17.78
CA ASN A 517 -0.34 -6.39 -18.82
C ASN A 517 -0.91 -5.08 -18.24
N GLU A 518 -0.69 -3.95 -18.91
CA GLU A 518 -1.16 -2.64 -18.44
C GLU A 518 -2.68 -2.56 -18.39
N SER A 519 -3.37 -3.10 -19.37
CA SER A 519 -4.81 -2.97 -19.47
C SER A 519 -5.58 -3.71 -18.37
N GLY A 520 -5.16 -4.92 -18.02
CA GLY A 520 -5.86 -5.75 -17.06
C GLY A 520 -5.06 -6.05 -15.81
N GLY A 521 -3.78 -5.65 -15.74
CA GLY A 521 -2.87 -5.98 -14.65
C GLY A 521 -2.61 -7.48 -14.48
N ARG A 522 -3.00 -8.29 -15.47
CA ARG A 522 -2.85 -9.74 -15.45
C ARG A 522 -1.47 -10.15 -15.94
N ALA A 523 -0.98 -11.25 -15.38
CA ALA A 523 0.29 -11.84 -15.79
C ALA A 523 0.14 -12.73 -17.02
N ALA A 524 1.15 -12.72 -17.90
CA ALA A 524 1.30 -13.74 -18.91
C ALA A 524 1.74 -15.05 -18.24
N GLU A 525 0.89 -16.06 -18.20
CA GLU A 525 1.14 -17.31 -17.50
C GLU A 525 0.82 -18.56 -18.34
N LEU A 526 1.27 -19.70 -17.85
CA LEU A 526 1.04 -20.99 -18.49
C LEU A 526 -0.42 -21.42 -18.39
N TRP A 527 -1.09 -21.50 -19.53
CA TRP A 527 -2.43 -22.00 -19.60
C TRP A 527 -2.49 -23.48 -19.18
N GLY A 528 -3.36 -23.77 -18.19
CA GLY A 528 -3.44 -25.11 -17.62
C GLY A 528 -2.34 -25.51 -16.65
N ASN A 529 -1.51 -24.56 -16.20
CA ASN A 529 -0.50 -24.71 -15.14
C ASN A 529 0.57 -25.79 -15.41
N ASN A 530 0.82 -26.15 -16.66
CA ASN A 530 1.78 -27.19 -17.04
C ASN A 530 2.97 -26.64 -17.84
N ALA A 531 4.17 -26.74 -17.29
CA ALA A 531 5.40 -26.34 -17.97
C ALA A 531 5.91 -27.45 -18.94
N VAL A 532 5.16 -27.68 -20.02
CA VAL A 532 5.48 -28.63 -21.08
C VAL A 532 5.59 -27.94 -22.44
N ALA A 533 6.35 -28.52 -23.36
CA ALA A 533 6.44 -28.00 -24.73
C ALA A 533 5.05 -28.01 -25.39
N GLY A 534 4.67 -26.89 -26.03
CA GLY A 534 3.35 -26.70 -26.62
C GLY A 534 2.33 -26.07 -25.67
N ALA A 535 2.64 -25.89 -24.37
CA ALA A 535 1.74 -25.19 -23.46
C ALA A 535 1.52 -23.75 -23.95
N GLN A 536 0.27 -23.34 -24.00
CA GLN A 536 -0.12 -21.99 -24.43
C GLN A 536 0.00 -20.99 -23.30
N ILE A 537 0.05 -19.72 -23.64
CA ILE A 537 0.14 -18.62 -22.69
C ILE A 537 -1.18 -17.87 -22.69
N GLY A 538 -1.73 -17.67 -21.49
CA GLY A 538 -2.93 -16.87 -21.25
C GLY A 538 -2.62 -15.71 -20.32
N SER A 539 -3.59 -14.82 -20.14
CA SER A 539 -3.51 -13.76 -19.14
C SER A 539 -4.37 -14.12 -17.92
N TRP A 540 -3.77 -14.05 -16.72
CA TRP A 540 -4.43 -14.44 -15.47
C TRP A 540 -4.00 -13.55 -14.31
N VAL A 541 -4.67 -13.66 -13.17
CA VAL A 541 -4.25 -12.95 -11.96
C VAL A 541 -2.83 -13.37 -11.55
N ASP A 542 -2.00 -12.39 -11.18
CA ASP A 542 -0.60 -12.61 -10.82
C ASP A 542 -0.45 -13.18 -9.40
N ASN A 543 -0.80 -14.43 -9.22
CA ASN A 543 -0.70 -15.11 -7.93
C ASN A 543 -0.24 -16.57 -8.03
N THR A 544 0.32 -16.97 -9.16
CA THR A 544 0.77 -18.35 -9.39
C THR A 544 2.24 -18.40 -9.76
N SER A 545 2.89 -19.54 -9.46
CA SER A 545 4.27 -19.79 -9.88
C SER A 545 4.40 -19.96 -11.40
N THR A 546 3.31 -20.24 -12.08
CA THR A 546 3.25 -20.40 -13.54
C THR A 546 3.21 -19.08 -14.30
N ALA A 547 3.04 -17.97 -13.58
CA ALA A 547 3.18 -16.61 -14.11
C ALA A 547 4.61 -16.06 -14.05
N LEU A 548 5.59 -16.84 -13.58
CA LEU A 548 6.96 -16.38 -13.41
C LEU A 548 7.88 -16.89 -14.50
N TRP A 549 8.77 -16.01 -14.90
CA TRP A 549 9.76 -16.21 -15.96
C TRP A 549 11.16 -15.90 -15.46
N THR A 550 12.13 -16.70 -15.89
CA THR A 550 13.54 -16.32 -15.81
C THR A 550 13.89 -15.49 -17.05
N MET A 551 14.13 -14.19 -16.85
CA MET A 551 14.59 -13.33 -17.93
C MET A 551 16.09 -13.48 -18.12
N VAL A 552 16.52 -13.80 -19.32
CA VAL A 552 17.92 -13.98 -19.69
C VAL A 552 18.30 -12.92 -20.71
N GLN A 553 19.28 -12.09 -20.37
CA GLN A 553 19.83 -11.11 -21.30
C GLN A 553 20.75 -11.79 -22.32
N LEU A 554 20.62 -11.42 -23.59
CA LEU A 554 21.47 -11.89 -24.68
C LEU A 554 22.52 -10.83 -25.02
N ALA A 555 23.62 -11.28 -25.64
CA ALA A 555 24.72 -10.40 -26.04
C ALA A 555 24.30 -9.30 -27.06
N ASN A 556 23.23 -9.53 -27.81
CA ASN A 556 22.67 -8.54 -28.77
C ASN A 556 21.72 -7.53 -28.11
N GLY A 557 21.55 -7.58 -26.78
CA GLY A 557 20.67 -6.70 -26.02
C GLY A 557 19.21 -7.16 -25.94
N ASN A 558 18.81 -8.18 -26.67
CA ASN A 558 17.49 -8.79 -26.54
C ASN A 558 17.42 -9.65 -25.28
N VAL A 559 16.22 -10.09 -24.94
CA VAL A 559 16.00 -11.00 -23.82
C VAL A 559 15.32 -12.29 -24.26
N GLN A 560 15.47 -13.31 -23.46
CA GLN A 560 14.66 -14.53 -23.51
C GLN A 560 13.93 -14.69 -22.19
N PHE A 561 12.71 -15.22 -22.25
CA PHE A 561 11.95 -15.59 -21.07
C PHE A 561 11.84 -17.12 -21.01
N ARG A 562 12.38 -17.71 -19.94
CA ARG A 562 12.30 -19.15 -19.66
C ARG A 562 11.27 -19.40 -18.57
N SER A 563 10.52 -20.48 -18.70
CA SER A 563 9.60 -20.85 -17.62
C SER A 563 10.37 -21.20 -16.34
N THR A 564 9.98 -20.66 -15.20
CA THR A 564 10.55 -21.05 -13.90
C THR A 564 10.22 -22.50 -13.53
N GLY A 565 9.09 -23.04 -14.02
CA GLY A 565 8.68 -24.43 -13.81
C GLY A 565 9.47 -25.45 -14.66
N ASN A 566 10.08 -25.01 -15.77
CA ASN A 566 10.96 -25.82 -16.61
C ASN A 566 11.91 -24.92 -17.42
N THR A 567 13.10 -24.74 -16.93
CA THR A 567 14.09 -23.81 -17.49
C THR A 567 14.65 -24.21 -18.87
N SER A 568 14.32 -25.38 -19.39
CA SER A 568 14.63 -25.77 -20.77
C SER A 568 13.59 -25.31 -21.80
N LEU A 569 12.49 -24.69 -21.33
CA LEU A 569 11.40 -24.20 -22.18
C LEU A 569 11.36 -22.66 -22.18
N TYR A 570 11.11 -22.11 -23.37
CA TYR A 570 11.16 -20.69 -23.67
C TYR A 570 9.82 -20.15 -24.13
N LEU A 571 9.49 -18.93 -23.74
CA LEU A 571 8.39 -18.17 -24.33
C LEU A 571 8.64 -17.97 -25.83
N THR A 572 7.73 -18.45 -26.65
CA THR A 572 7.92 -18.57 -28.10
C THR A 572 6.76 -17.92 -28.87
N GLY A 573 7.13 -17.03 -29.80
CA GLY A 573 6.25 -16.45 -30.78
C GLY A 573 6.61 -17.00 -32.19
N ALA A 574 5.98 -18.10 -32.60
CA ALA A 574 6.41 -18.88 -33.75
C ALA A 574 6.09 -18.23 -35.11
N SER A 575 4.99 -17.48 -35.20
CA SER A 575 4.53 -16.82 -36.45
C SER A 575 3.63 -15.64 -36.12
N ALA A 576 3.48 -14.75 -37.11
CA ALA A 576 2.63 -13.57 -36.98
C ALA A 576 1.19 -13.93 -36.60
N GLY A 577 0.63 -13.24 -35.61
CA GLY A 577 -0.74 -13.44 -35.09
C GLY A 577 -0.95 -14.71 -34.29
N ALA A 578 0.10 -15.53 -34.05
CA ALA A 578 -0.01 -16.77 -33.30
C ALA A 578 -0.09 -16.51 -31.80
N ASN A 579 -0.82 -17.37 -31.09
CA ASN A 579 -0.74 -17.45 -29.64
C ASN A 579 0.68 -17.81 -29.19
N LEU A 580 1.14 -17.25 -28.10
CA LEU A 580 2.42 -17.62 -27.52
C LEU A 580 2.37 -19.01 -26.91
N THR A 581 3.49 -19.70 -26.99
CA THR A 581 3.62 -21.05 -26.44
C THR A 581 4.96 -21.23 -25.74
N LEU A 582 5.08 -22.25 -24.89
CA LEU A 582 6.36 -22.76 -24.44
C LEU A 582 6.93 -23.74 -25.48
N GLN A 583 8.21 -23.58 -25.83
CA GLN A 583 8.93 -24.53 -26.69
C GLN A 583 10.36 -24.75 -26.21
N THR A 584 10.97 -25.85 -26.59
CA THR A 584 12.41 -26.05 -26.48
C THR A 584 13.15 -25.02 -27.33
N ALA A 585 14.45 -24.83 -27.08
CA ALA A 585 15.26 -23.87 -27.84
C ALA A 585 15.14 -24.08 -29.35
N THR A 586 14.80 -23.03 -30.08
CA THR A 586 14.59 -23.07 -31.54
C THR A 586 15.80 -22.55 -32.32
N GLY A 587 16.64 -21.75 -31.68
CA GLY A 587 17.81 -21.12 -32.33
C GLY A 587 17.47 -20.09 -33.42
N ASN A 588 16.23 -19.70 -33.56
CA ASN A 588 15.76 -18.63 -34.43
C ASN A 588 15.13 -17.49 -33.61
N GLY A 589 14.92 -16.35 -34.15
CA GLY A 589 14.40 -15.17 -33.41
C GLY A 589 13.03 -15.33 -32.73
N SER A 590 12.36 -16.50 -32.84
CA SER A 590 11.03 -16.74 -32.26
C SER A 590 11.00 -16.69 -30.72
N GLN A 591 12.14 -16.81 -30.07
CA GLN A 591 12.32 -16.82 -28.61
C GLN A 591 13.13 -15.63 -28.12
N GLU A 592 13.44 -14.72 -29.02
CA GLU A 592 14.15 -13.49 -28.71
C GLU A 592 13.21 -12.29 -28.73
N TRP A 593 13.32 -11.46 -27.70
CA TRP A 593 12.41 -10.36 -27.47
C TRP A 593 13.18 -9.06 -27.28
N GLN A 594 12.82 -8.04 -28.05
CA GLN A 594 13.30 -6.70 -27.86
C GLN A 594 12.37 -5.96 -26.91
N LEU A 595 12.91 -5.35 -25.87
CA LEU A 595 12.17 -4.51 -24.94
C LEU A 595 12.19 -3.06 -25.44
N VAL A 596 11.03 -2.55 -25.86
CA VAL A 596 10.88 -1.17 -26.32
C VAL A 596 10.08 -0.40 -25.28
N ALA A 597 10.76 0.48 -24.54
CA ALA A 597 10.10 1.31 -23.54
C ALA A 597 9.04 2.23 -24.15
N ALA A 598 7.84 2.24 -23.58
CA ALA A 598 6.69 2.98 -24.13
C ALA A 598 6.85 4.49 -24.03
N ASN A 599 7.57 4.99 -23.02
CA ASN A 599 7.70 6.40 -22.67
C ASN A 599 9.16 6.84 -22.51
N ALA A 600 10.11 6.18 -23.19
CA ALA A 600 11.49 6.62 -23.18
C ALA A 600 11.59 8.00 -23.87
N GLY A 601 11.54 9.08 -23.10
CA GLY A 601 12.06 10.37 -23.54
C GLY A 601 13.53 10.21 -23.97
N THR A 602 14.08 11.17 -24.70
CA THR A 602 15.49 11.13 -25.10
C THR A 602 16.37 11.24 -23.84
N ILE A 603 16.83 10.08 -23.33
CA ILE A 603 17.73 10.04 -22.16
C ILE A 603 19.09 10.57 -22.55
N ALA A 604 19.62 10.18 -23.71
CA ALA A 604 20.86 10.69 -24.25
C ALA A 604 20.73 12.17 -24.63
N GLY A 605 21.75 12.96 -24.35
CA GLY A 605 21.71 14.38 -24.69
C GLY A 605 22.80 15.22 -24.03
N SER A 606 22.59 16.54 -24.02
CA SER A 606 23.49 17.52 -23.40
C SER A 606 23.68 17.24 -21.91
N ALA A 607 24.75 17.75 -21.36
CA ALA A 607 25.08 17.63 -19.94
C ALA A 607 23.93 18.13 -19.05
N ARG A 608 23.59 17.37 -18.03
CA ARG A 608 22.53 17.67 -17.06
C ARG A 608 22.87 17.09 -15.68
N SER A 609 22.25 17.59 -14.65
CA SER A 609 22.40 17.08 -13.30
C SER A 609 21.45 15.91 -13.07
N LEU A 610 21.89 14.96 -12.24
CA LEU A 610 21.10 13.84 -11.76
C LEU A 610 20.75 14.11 -10.29
N THR A 611 19.49 14.29 -10.01
CA THR A 611 18.99 14.63 -8.66
C THR A 611 18.38 13.39 -8.01
N ASN A 612 18.83 13.06 -6.80
CA ASN A 612 18.24 11.98 -6.02
C ASN A 612 16.87 12.41 -5.49
N VAL A 613 15.86 11.55 -5.67
CA VAL A 613 14.46 11.86 -5.32
C VAL A 613 14.23 11.95 -3.83
N ASN A 614 14.98 11.16 -3.03
CA ASN A 614 14.83 11.16 -1.57
C ASN A 614 15.38 12.45 -0.93
N THR A 615 16.56 12.87 -1.37
CA THR A 615 17.30 13.97 -0.73
C THR A 615 17.09 15.31 -1.43
N GLY A 616 16.79 15.31 -2.73
CA GLY A 616 16.77 16.49 -3.57
C GLY A 616 18.19 17.04 -3.84
N THR A 617 19.25 16.26 -3.55
CA THR A 617 20.64 16.59 -3.82
C THR A 617 21.09 16.01 -5.17
N CYS A 618 22.12 16.59 -5.76
CA CYS A 618 22.66 16.17 -7.04
C CYS A 618 23.84 15.22 -6.89
N LEU A 619 23.94 14.24 -7.81
CA LEU A 619 25.14 13.44 -7.97
C LEU A 619 26.32 14.35 -8.31
N ASP A 620 27.41 14.25 -7.57
CA ASP A 620 28.54 15.19 -7.61
C ASP A 620 29.87 14.44 -7.73
N ASP A 621 30.80 15.00 -8.49
CA ASP A 621 32.21 14.60 -8.54
C ASP A 621 32.89 15.08 -7.25
N TYR A 622 33.08 14.17 -6.30
CA TYR A 622 33.55 14.51 -4.95
C TYR A 622 34.83 15.33 -4.96
N GLN A 623 34.74 16.59 -4.48
CA GLN A 623 35.80 17.56 -4.44
C GLN A 623 36.44 17.90 -5.80
N GLY A 624 35.80 17.59 -6.92
CA GLY A 624 36.32 17.85 -8.26
C GLY A 624 37.57 17.05 -8.60
N ASN A 625 37.71 15.85 -8.08
CA ASN A 625 38.87 15.01 -8.28
C ASN A 625 38.86 14.35 -9.67
N THR A 626 39.81 14.66 -10.51
CA THR A 626 39.89 14.18 -11.89
C THR A 626 40.67 12.86 -12.07
N ALA A 627 41.15 12.25 -10.98
CA ALA A 627 41.87 10.99 -11.04
C ALA A 627 40.92 9.79 -11.15
N ASN A 628 41.38 8.70 -11.75
CA ASN A 628 40.65 7.44 -11.72
C ASN A 628 40.44 6.94 -10.28
N GLY A 629 39.24 6.47 -9.99
CA GLY A 629 38.83 6.08 -8.65
C GLY A 629 38.32 7.26 -7.78
N ALA A 630 38.07 8.42 -8.40
CA ALA A 630 37.43 9.53 -7.70
C ALA A 630 36.01 9.14 -7.28
N SER A 631 35.69 9.30 -6.02
CA SER A 631 34.35 9.00 -5.50
C SER A 631 33.29 9.94 -6.06
N VAL A 632 32.05 9.50 -6.10
CA VAL A 632 30.89 10.34 -6.31
C VAL A 632 30.11 10.46 -5.02
N ASP A 633 29.54 11.62 -4.78
CA ASP A 633 28.75 11.89 -3.59
C ASP A 633 27.42 12.60 -3.92
N LEU A 634 26.69 12.91 -2.90
CA LEU A 634 25.48 13.74 -2.98
C LEU A 634 25.77 15.10 -2.41
N TRP A 635 25.52 16.14 -3.19
CA TRP A 635 25.71 17.53 -2.77
C TRP A 635 24.51 18.41 -3.14
N SER A 636 24.30 19.50 -2.40
CA SER A 636 23.31 20.51 -2.77
C SER A 636 23.47 20.92 -4.22
N CYS A 637 22.40 20.93 -5.00
CA CYS A 637 22.46 21.20 -6.42
C CYS A 637 22.94 22.65 -6.68
N THR A 638 24.07 22.79 -7.36
CA THR A 638 24.70 24.08 -7.70
C THR A 638 24.58 24.41 -9.19
N GLY A 639 24.30 23.40 -10.04
CA GLY A 639 24.34 23.51 -11.49
C GLY A 639 25.75 23.60 -12.09
N GLY A 640 26.79 23.44 -11.28
CA GLY A 640 28.19 23.44 -11.70
C GLY A 640 28.61 22.18 -12.45
N THR A 641 29.79 22.24 -13.11
CA THR A 641 30.32 21.13 -13.93
C THR A 641 30.59 19.84 -13.16
N LEU A 642 30.81 19.93 -11.84
CA LEU A 642 30.96 18.76 -10.96
C LEU A 642 29.71 17.90 -10.94
N GLN A 643 28.54 18.51 -11.08
CA GLN A 643 27.22 17.87 -10.99
C GLN A 643 26.57 17.62 -12.35
N GLN A 644 27.29 17.88 -13.43
CA GLN A 644 26.78 17.68 -14.78
C GLN A 644 27.38 16.44 -15.42
N PHE A 645 26.50 15.60 -15.97
CA PHE A 645 26.87 14.39 -16.67
C PHE A 645 26.31 14.42 -18.09
N THR A 646 27.16 14.19 -19.08
CA THR A 646 26.74 13.93 -20.46
C THR A 646 26.33 12.48 -20.57
N VAL A 647 25.09 12.23 -20.96
CA VAL A 647 24.53 10.89 -21.10
C VAL A 647 24.61 10.50 -22.59
N THR A 648 25.39 9.45 -22.90
CA THR A 648 25.61 8.98 -24.27
C THR A 648 25.08 7.56 -24.41
N SER A 649 24.22 7.32 -25.41
CA SER A 649 23.75 5.97 -25.72
C SER A 649 24.89 5.09 -26.27
N VAL A 650 25.02 3.89 -25.73
CA VAL A 650 25.94 2.86 -26.22
C VAL A 650 25.20 1.71 -26.94
N GLY A 651 23.90 1.90 -27.20
CA GLY A 651 23.03 0.89 -27.79
C GLY A 651 22.30 0.04 -26.74
N ASN A 652 21.35 -0.77 -27.18
CA ASN A 652 20.62 -1.75 -26.36
C ASN A 652 19.92 -1.17 -25.09
N GLY A 653 19.50 0.11 -25.15
CA GLY A 653 18.90 0.79 -23.99
C GLY A 653 19.89 1.13 -22.87
N GLN A 654 21.20 1.11 -23.17
CA GLN A 654 22.26 1.41 -22.23
C GLN A 654 22.95 2.73 -22.56
N TYR A 655 23.55 3.32 -21.54
CA TYR A 655 24.13 4.65 -21.59
C TYR A 655 25.40 4.71 -20.76
N THR A 656 26.34 5.55 -21.17
CA THR A 656 27.42 6.03 -20.31
C THR A 656 27.09 7.41 -19.76
N LEU A 657 27.52 7.67 -18.50
CA LEU A 657 27.38 8.96 -17.83
C LEU A 657 28.79 9.54 -17.66
N LYS A 658 29.11 10.51 -18.49
CA LYS A 658 30.42 11.16 -18.46
C LYS A 658 30.34 12.48 -17.69
N ASN A 659 31.05 12.59 -16.58
CA ASN A 659 31.14 13.82 -15.80
C ASN A 659 31.81 14.95 -16.62
N VAL A 660 31.27 16.16 -16.55
CA VAL A 660 31.73 17.30 -17.35
C VAL A 660 33.04 17.88 -16.81
N ASN A 661 33.24 17.83 -15.49
CA ASN A 661 34.45 18.35 -14.87
C ASN A 661 35.67 17.45 -15.10
N SER A 662 35.55 16.18 -14.72
CA SER A 662 36.67 15.24 -14.80
C SER A 662 36.86 14.64 -16.20
N GLY A 663 35.80 14.59 -17.00
CA GLY A 663 35.81 13.91 -18.28
C GLY A 663 35.89 12.38 -18.17
N THR A 664 35.66 11.84 -16.98
CA THR A 664 35.60 10.40 -16.66
C THR A 664 34.17 9.91 -16.64
N CYS A 665 33.97 8.60 -16.73
CA CYS A 665 32.66 7.97 -16.72
C CYS A 665 32.31 7.46 -15.34
N LEU A 666 31.03 7.54 -14.96
CA LEU A 666 30.48 6.87 -13.78
C LEU A 666 30.71 5.37 -13.93
N ASP A 667 31.29 4.78 -12.91
CA ASP A 667 31.83 3.42 -12.92
C ASP A 667 31.39 2.65 -11.68
N ASP A 668 31.13 1.38 -11.85
CA ASP A 668 30.95 0.42 -10.77
C ASP A 668 32.34 -0.09 -10.38
N TYR A 669 32.85 0.36 -9.24
CA TYR A 669 34.19 0.10 -8.79
C TYR A 669 34.55 -1.41 -8.84
N GLN A 670 35.50 -1.74 -9.69
CA GLN A 670 36.00 -3.10 -9.93
C GLN A 670 34.90 -4.12 -10.36
N SER A 671 33.79 -3.64 -10.93
CA SER A 671 32.64 -4.47 -11.27
C SER A 671 32.10 -5.28 -10.08
N GLY A 672 32.00 -4.64 -8.92
CA GLY A 672 31.56 -5.27 -7.69
C GLY A 672 30.10 -5.65 -7.73
N ILE A 673 29.77 -6.87 -7.30
CA ILE A 673 28.40 -7.41 -7.32
C ILE A 673 27.73 -7.43 -5.92
N ALA A 674 28.40 -6.92 -4.92
CA ALA A 674 27.90 -6.90 -3.54
C ALA A 674 27.22 -5.55 -3.23
N ASN A 675 26.19 -5.59 -2.41
CA ASN A 675 25.59 -4.38 -1.87
C ASN A 675 26.64 -3.54 -1.10
N GLY A 676 26.64 -2.24 -1.32
CA GLY A 676 27.63 -1.32 -0.78
C GLY A 676 28.89 -1.18 -1.66
N THR A 677 28.88 -1.73 -2.89
CA THR A 677 29.92 -1.45 -3.88
C THR A 677 29.93 0.06 -4.18
N VAL A 678 31.09 0.70 -4.06
CA VAL A 678 31.25 2.14 -4.27
C VAL A 678 31.03 2.46 -5.76
N ALA A 679 30.29 3.53 -6.05
CA ALA A 679 30.29 4.14 -7.36
C ALA A 679 31.46 5.14 -7.43
N ASP A 680 32.25 5.12 -8.51
CA ASP A 680 33.37 6.02 -8.72
C ASP A 680 33.39 6.64 -10.13
N LEU A 681 34.39 7.41 -10.39
CA LEU A 681 34.66 7.99 -11.71
C LEU A 681 35.96 7.39 -12.27
N TRP A 682 35.88 6.82 -13.45
CA TRP A 682 37.04 6.21 -14.10
C TRP A 682 37.17 6.63 -15.57
N THR A 683 38.35 6.57 -16.13
CA THR A 683 38.55 6.77 -17.56
C THR A 683 37.54 5.95 -18.35
N CYS A 684 36.79 6.59 -19.27
CA CYS A 684 35.80 5.88 -20.09
C CYS A 684 36.49 4.81 -20.93
N ASN A 685 36.16 3.54 -20.70
CA ASN A 685 36.80 2.39 -21.32
C ASN A 685 35.83 1.51 -22.10
N GLY A 686 34.51 1.80 -22.02
CA GLY A 686 33.45 1.02 -22.68
C GLY A 686 33.13 -0.32 -22.02
N GLY A 687 33.62 -0.56 -20.81
CA GLY A 687 33.31 -1.74 -20.02
C GLY A 687 31.86 -1.79 -19.55
N ALA A 688 31.36 -2.99 -19.27
CA ALA A 688 29.99 -3.18 -18.77
C ALA A 688 29.75 -2.48 -17.42
N ASN A 689 30.78 -2.29 -16.62
CA ASN A 689 30.74 -1.56 -15.36
C ASN A 689 30.54 -0.04 -15.51
N GLN A 690 30.69 0.50 -16.73
CA GLN A 690 30.40 1.90 -17.07
C GLN A 690 29.11 2.07 -17.87
N ASN A 691 28.40 0.98 -18.13
CA ASN A 691 27.15 1.00 -18.87
C ASN A 691 25.98 0.91 -17.90
N TRP A 692 25.02 1.79 -18.08
CA TRP A 692 23.89 1.97 -17.18
C TRP A 692 22.58 1.94 -17.95
N SER A 693 21.59 1.24 -17.42
CA SER A 693 20.22 1.25 -17.91
C SER A 693 19.41 2.24 -17.06
N PHE A 694 18.63 3.08 -17.72
CA PHE A 694 17.69 3.96 -17.06
C PHE A 694 16.31 3.33 -17.12
N ILE A 695 15.84 2.84 -16.00
CA ILE A 695 14.53 2.21 -15.87
C ILE A 695 13.55 3.26 -15.36
N PRO A 696 12.64 3.79 -16.20
CA PRO A 696 11.68 4.80 -15.76
C PRO A 696 10.81 4.27 -14.62
N VAL A 697 10.59 5.15 -13.66
CA VAL A 697 9.64 4.96 -12.55
C VAL A 697 8.68 6.13 -12.49
N ASN A 698 7.65 6.05 -11.66
CA ASN A 698 6.64 7.10 -11.57
C ASN A 698 7.24 8.49 -11.29
N GLY A 699 6.56 9.53 -11.77
CA GLY A 699 6.98 10.92 -11.58
C GLY A 699 8.07 11.41 -12.55
N GLY A 700 8.37 10.65 -13.61
CA GLY A 700 9.43 11.01 -14.57
C GLY A 700 10.84 10.72 -14.06
N ASN A 701 10.94 9.90 -13.01
CA ASN A 701 12.19 9.49 -12.38
C ASN A 701 12.72 8.18 -13.01
N TYR A 702 13.94 7.80 -12.65
CA TYR A 702 14.60 6.60 -13.14
C TYR A 702 15.31 5.84 -12.02
N LEU A 703 15.28 4.50 -12.06
CA LEU A 703 16.34 3.71 -11.47
C LEU A 703 17.52 3.66 -12.45
N ILE A 704 18.73 3.81 -11.95
CA ILE A 704 19.95 3.76 -12.75
C ILE A 704 20.67 2.47 -12.39
N VAL A 705 20.61 1.49 -13.32
CA VAL A 705 21.05 0.11 -13.06
C VAL A 705 22.33 -0.16 -13.81
N ASN A 706 23.37 -0.63 -13.10
CA ASN A 706 24.63 -1.01 -13.71
C ASN A 706 24.51 -2.30 -14.51
N GLN A 707 25.15 -2.37 -15.66
CA GLN A 707 25.08 -3.54 -16.54
C GLN A 707 25.91 -4.73 -16.01
N ALA A 708 27.04 -4.48 -15.38
CA ALA A 708 27.92 -5.55 -14.91
C ALA A 708 27.36 -6.24 -13.67
N SER A 709 26.89 -5.46 -12.70
CA SER A 709 26.41 -5.96 -11.40
C SER A 709 24.92 -6.19 -11.31
N GLY A 710 24.12 -5.49 -12.13
CA GLY A 710 22.66 -5.47 -12.00
C GLY A 710 22.17 -4.68 -10.76
N LEU A 711 23.05 -3.96 -10.07
CA LEU A 711 22.74 -3.15 -8.90
C LEU A 711 22.28 -1.76 -9.31
N CYS A 712 21.45 -1.13 -8.46
CA CYS A 712 20.97 0.24 -8.60
C CYS A 712 21.93 1.24 -7.95
N LEU A 713 22.11 2.40 -8.58
CA LEU A 713 22.78 3.56 -7.99
C LEU A 713 21.96 4.04 -6.79
N ASP A 714 22.56 4.09 -5.59
CA ASP A 714 21.88 4.19 -4.31
C ASP A 714 22.44 5.31 -3.43
N ASP A 715 21.55 6.00 -2.72
CA ASP A 715 21.87 6.82 -1.56
C ASP A 715 21.78 5.95 -0.30
N PRO A 716 22.91 5.46 0.24
CA PRO A 716 22.92 4.43 1.27
C PRO A 716 22.36 4.88 2.63
N SER A 717 22.29 6.18 2.84
CA SER A 717 22.01 6.73 4.17
C SER A 717 20.64 7.36 4.30
N PHE A 718 19.87 7.53 3.22
CA PHE A 718 18.67 8.38 3.20
C PHE A 718 18.94 9.78 3.82
N ASN A 719 20.19 10.22 3.77
CA ASN A 719 20.67 11.36 4.50
C ASN A 719 20.81 12.57 3.57
N LYS A 720 20.22 13.69 3.95
CA LYS A 720 20.26 14.95 3.20
C LYS A 720 21.55 15.77 3.41
N THR A 721 22.53 15.22 4.10
CA THR A 721 23.81 15.90 4.36
C THR A 721 24.68 15.83 3.11
N ASN A 722 25.28 16.95 2.73
CA ASN A 722 26.28 16.99 1.66
C ASN A 722 27.48 16.11 1.97
N GLY A 723 28.01 15.42 0.98
CA GLY A 723 29.19 14.57 1.11
C GLY A 723 28.87 13.10 1.40
N VAL A 724 27.60 12.67 1.26
CA VAL A 724 27.23 11.26 1.35
C VAL A 724 27.71 10.55 0.08
N LEU A 725 28.62 9.59 0.23
CA LEU A 725 29.12 8.81 -0.89
C LEU A 725 28.02 7.91 -1.42
N VAL A 726 27.91 7.85 -2.74
CA VAL A 726 26.92 7.01 -3.46
C VAL A 726 27.49 5.63 -3.64
N ASP A 727 26.67 4.61 -3.44
CA ASP A 727 27.03 3.22 -3.64
C ASP A 727 26.08 2.50 -4.62
N LEU A 728 26.26 1.22 -4.76
CA LEU A 728 25.41 0.33 -5.55
C LEU A 728 24.75 -0.68 -4.62
N TRP A 729 23.45 -0.82 -4.75
CA TRP A 729 22.66 -1.72 -3.92
C TRP A 729 21.65 -2.51 -4.73
N THR A 730 21.23 -3.66 -4.22
CA THR A 730 20.11 -4.41 -4.83
C THR A 730 18.93 -3.47 -5.06
N CYS A 731 18.41 -3.47 -6.30
CA CYS A 731 17.30 -2.60 -6.67
C CYS A 731 16.05 -2.95 -5.84
N ASN A 732 15.59 -1.98 -5.05
CA ASN A 732 14.42 -2.11 -4.19
C ASN A 732 13.31 -1.11 -4.54
N GLY A 733 13.56 -0.20 -5.51
CA GLY A 733 12.61 0.81 -5.96
C GLY A 733 12.38 1.95 -4.98
N GLY A 734 13.12 2.03 -3.87
CA GLY A 734 13.05 3.11 -2.89
C GLY A 734 13.41 4.47 -3.50
N THR A 735 12.92 5.56 -2.90
CA THR A 735 13.23 6.93 -3.37
C THR A 735 14.71 7.28 -3.32
N ASN A 736 15.48 6.60 -2.47
CA ASN A 736 16.93 6.70 -2.40
C ASN A 736 17.65 6.12 -3.64
N GLN A 737 16.98 5.26 -4.41
CA GLN A 737 17.45 4.71 -5.68
C GLN A 737 16.81 5.39 -6.90
N GLN A 738 15.93 6.34 -6.69
CA GLN A 738 15.27 7.06 -7.78
C GLN A 738 15.98 8.37 -8.07
N TRP A 739 16.14 8.67 -9.34
CA TRP A 739 16.86 9.82 -9.86
C TRP A 739 16.05 10.53 -10.94
N HIS A 740 16.19 11.83 -11.04
CA HIS A 740 15.64 12.59 -12.17
C HIS A 740 16.67 13.58 -12.73
N PHE A 741 16.43 14.02 -13.99
CA PHE A 741 17.29 14.97 -14.69
C PHE A 741 16.87 16.42 -14.47
#